data_8ec88bc9e6658d6beb19d5b6b61b2874
#
_entry.id   8ec88bc9e6658d6beb19d5b6b61b2874
#
_cell.length_a   1.000
_cell.length_b   1.000
_cell.length_c   1.000
_cell.angle_alpha   90.00
_cell.angle_beta   90.00
_cell.angle_gamma   90.00
#
_symmetry.space_group_name_H-M   'P 1'
#
loop_
_entity.id
_entity.type
_entity.pdbx_description
1 polymer ?
#
loop_
_entity_poly.entity_id
_entity_poly.type
_entity_poly.pdbx_seq_one_letter_code
_entity_poly.pdbx_strand_id
1 'polypeptide(L)'
;MRLFRHRWVSLLGLAIVTALGLLLWFQQSSSGLSLQILHASDFEAGIPALEDAVNFSSVLNTLKREMPNNTLVLSSGDNFIMGPFFSASADPQLRQLLGREGNGRGDIAIMNALGVQAAAWGNHEFDEGTGRISDLFVADEKGYQGAKFPYLAANLNFEQDPNLKELQTADAQLAESIPQRIAHSAIVTVAGEKIGLVGVTTPLLPIIASPGPGVTVLPQNPEDIPGLAATVQPVVDHLTRQGINKIILLSHLQQLGMEIQLAAQLQDVDVIIAGGSHAVLTNNLERVREGDKVLGRYPVWKTSKTKEPIAIVNTGANYRYVGRLLVEFDHQGRLKTGSKANPDYVRLSDAYPTLHPGTAPPSPEVVTLIEAIRSVIMVKDAQQYGQAKVFLNGSRRDVRTQETNLGNLTADANLAAAQKIDPTVKASLKNGGGIRDNIGAISGLGGNSATAGERLPTQANPTAKKKMGDISRLDIENSLRFNNSLTLLTLTAVELKQVLEHGVAATSSLTTPGQFPQVAGLAFSFDPEKPANQRVQSLALRNAQGQVTDVLVKNGQLQGNPNRTMRIVTLNYLADGGDAYPFPTFTAANPSRVQRVDLVSGDTRPTFDTPGSEQKALADYLQANFRDTPYTQADLPPEQDERIQNLSVRKDTVI
;
A
#
# COMPACT_ATOMS: atom_id res chain seq x y z
N MET A 1 -82.82 0.34 19.45
CA MET A 1 -81.97 -0.87 19.39
C MET A 1 -81.15 -1.04 18.09
N ARG A 2 -81.15 -0.07 17.15
CA ARG A 2 -80.37 -0.15 15.86
C ARG A 2 -79.09 0.69 15.84
N LEU A 3 -78.84 1.59 16.80
CA LEU A 3 -77.65 2.45 16.84
C LEU A 3 -76.43 1.85 17.54
N PHE A 4 -76.58 0.76 18.30
CA PHE A 4 -75.44 0.12 19.02
C PHE A 4 -74.70 -0.92 18.17
N ARG A 5 -75.34 -1.48 17.11
CA ARG A 5 -74.69 -2.50 16.25
C ARG A 5 -73.64 -1.94 15.29
N HIS A 6 -73.73 -0.69 14.86
CA HIS A 6 -72.75 -0.09 13.93
C HIS A 6 -71.44 0.35 14.60
N ARG A 7 -71.42 0.68 15.88
CA ARG A 7 -70.21 1.06 16.60
C ARG A 7 -69.30 -0.13 16.90
N TRP A 8 -69.82 -1.33 17.11
CA TRP A 8 -69.00 -2.54 17.37
C TRP A 8 -68.40 -3.11 16.09
N VAL A 9 -69.00 -2.99 14.96
CA VAL A 9 -68.44 -3.42 13.66
C VAL A 9 -67.31 -2.50 13.24
N SER A 10 -67.38 -1.21 13.47
CA SER A 10 -66.31 -0.24 13.17
C SER A 10 -65.12 -0.40 14.10
N LEU A 11 -65.31 -0.70 15.40
CA LEU A 11 -64.21 -0.97 16.34
C LEU A 11 -63.52 -2.31 16.08
N LEU A 12 -64.26 -3.36 15.67
CA LEU A 12 -63.66 -4.63 15.25
C LEU A 12 -62.86 -4.49 13.92
N GLY A 13 -63.37 -3.73 12.96
CA GLY A 13 -62.65 -3.44 11.73
C GLY A 13 -61.35 -2.66 11.97
N LEU A 14 -61.35 -1.66 12.86
CA LEU A 14 -60.13 -0.91 13.18
C LEU A 14 -59.10 -1.75 13.95
N ALA A 15 -59.56 -2.62 14.89
CA ALA A 15 -58.69 -3.54 15.61
C ALA A 15 -58.06 -4.62 14.69
N ILE A 16 -58.76 -5.10 13.67
CA ILE A 16 -58.23 -6.06 12.68
C ILE A 16 -57.23 -5.37 11.75
N VAL A 17 -57.48 -4.15 11.31
CA VAL A 17 -56.55 -3.40 10.46
C VAL A 17 -55.27 -3.02 11.22
N THR A 18 -55.37 -2.64 12.50
CA THR A 18 -54.19 -2.37 13.37
C THR A 18 -53.45 -3.67 13.70
N ALA A 19 -54.13 -4.79 13.95
CA ALA A 19 -53.48 -6.09 14.19
C ALA A 19 -52.84 -6.65 12.91
N LEU A 20 -53.42 -6.50 11.73
CA LEU A 20 -52.84 -6.85 10.45
C LEU A 20 -51.66 -5.91 10.08
N GLY A 21 -51.78 -4.63 10.37
CA GLY A 21 -50.67 -3.64 10.22
C GLY A 21 -49.49 -3.97 11.13
N LEU A 22 -49.74 -4.33 12.39
CA LEU A 22 -48.71 -4.78 13.33
C LEU A 22 -48.14 -6.14 12.93
N LEU A 23 -48.92 -7.09 12.45
CA LEU A 23 -48.44 -8.38 11.95
C LEU A 23 -47.59 -8.21 10.67
N LEU A 24 -48.01 -7.36 9.75
CA LEU A 24 -47.20 -7.02 8.57
C LEU A 24 -45.92 -6.26 8.94
N TRP A 25 -45.98 -5.38 9.95
CA TRP A 25 -44.79 -4.70 10.46
C TRP A 25 -43.86 -5.68 11.21
N PHE A 26 -44.38 -6.62 11.99
CA PHE A 26 -43.61 -7.71 12.61
C PHE A 26 -43.10 -8.75 11.58
N GLN A 27 -43.82 -8.99 10.47
CA GLN A 27 -43.32 -9.87 9.39
C GLN A 27 -42.22 -9.19 8.54
N GLN A 28 -42.25 -7.85 8.43
CA GLN A 28 -41.17 -7.11 7.75
C GLN A 28 -39.88 -7.04 8.59
N SER A 29 -39.97 -7.22 9.92
CA SER A 29 -38.81 -7.22 10.84
C SER A 29 -38.20 -8.62 11.06
N SER A 30 -38.63 -9.66 10.33
CA SER A 30 -38.15 -11.03 10.53
C SER A 30 -37.17 -11.54 9.44
N SER A 31 -36.86 -10.73 8.43
CA SER A 31 -35.82 -11.06 7.45
C SER A 31 -34.49 -10.42 7.85
N GLY A 32 -33.48 -11.24 8.11
CA GLY A 32 -32.12 -10.75 8.33
C GLY A 32 -31.59 -9.98 7.10
N LEU A 33 -30.51 -9.21 7.27
CA LEU A 33 -29.88 -8.42 6.19
C LEU A 33 -29.02 -9.31 5.31
N SER A 34 -29.26 -9.30 4.00
CA SER A 34 -28.30 -9.76 3.00
C SER A 34 -27.48 -8.57 2.53
N LEU A 35 -26.16 -8.64 2.63
CA LEU A 35 -25.25 -7.52 2.35
C LEU A 35 -24.18 -7.94 1.36
N GLN A 36 -23.96 -7.11 0.33
CA GLN A 36 -22.81 -7.17 -0.56
C GLN A 36 -21.83 -6.07 -0.15
N ILE A 37 -20.61 -6.46 0.17
CA ILE A 37 -19.49 -5.55 0.39
C ILE A 37 -18.57 -5.67 -0.82
N LEU A 38 -18.41 -4.59 -1.56
CA LEU A 38 -17.43 -4.43 -2.61
C LEU A 38 -16.29 -3.58 -2.06
N HIS A 39 -15.05 -4.04 -2.26
CA HIS A 39 -13.93 -3.33 -1.65
C HIS A 39 -12.67 -3.38 -2.51
N ALA A 40 -11.81 -2.39 -2.28
CA ALA A 40 -10.39 -2.42 -2.60
C ALA A 40 -9.59 -2.47 -1.30
N SER A 41 -8.50 -3.22 -1.28
CA SER A 41 -7.61 -3.29 -0.13
C SER A 41 -6.52 -2.23 -0.19
N ASP A 42 -5.97 -1.97 -1.36
CA ASP A 42 -4.95 -0.97 -1.62
C ASP A 42 -5.16 -0.47 -3.06
N PHE A 43 -5.64 0.76 -3.25
CA PHE A 43 -5.77 1.28 -4.61
C PHE A 43 -4.40 1.54 -5.23
N GLU A 44 -3.49 2.22 -4.50
CA GLU A 44 -2.10 2.48 -4.91
C GLU A 44 -1.95 2.75 -6.42
N ALA A 45 -2.70 3.69 -6.97
CA ALA A 45 -2.77 3.91 -8.41
C ALA A 45 -1.38 4.08 -9.03
N GLY A 46 -0.80 2.97 -9.47
CA GLY A 46 0.42 2.90 -10.25
C GLY A 46 0.12 2.88 -11.76
N ILE A 47 1.14 2.62 -12.58
CA ILE A 47 0.98 2.53 -14.04
C ILE A 47 -0.07 1.49 -14.46
N PRO A 48 -0.19 0.31 -13.80
CA PRO A 48 -1.25 -0.65 -14.13
C PRO A 48 -2.67 -0.06 -14.04
N ALA A 49 -2.90 0.91 -13.16
CA ALA A 49 -4.20 1.57 -13.04
C ALA A 49 -4.67 2.26 -14.32
N LEU A 50 -3.76 2.61 -15.25
CA LEU A 50 -4.14 3.16 -16.56
C LEU A 50 -5.01 2.20 -17.38
N GLU A 51 -4.91 0.90 -17.14
CA GLU A 51 -5.76 -0.11 -17.78
C GLU A 51 -6.76 -0.69 -16.79
N ASP A 52 -6.28 -1.05 -15.62
CA ASP A 52 -7.06 -1.77 -14.62
C ASP A 52 -8.18 -0.92 -13.99
N ALA A 53 -8.02 0.40 -13.80
CA ALA A 53 -9.05 1.21 -13.16
C ALA A 53 -10.34 1.32 -13.97
N VAL A 54 -10.26 1.35 -15.31
CA VAL A 54 -11.44 1.34 -16.19
C VAL A 54 -12.16 0.00 -16.08
N ASN A 55 -11.41 -1.10 -16.12
CA ASN A 55 -11.97 -2.45 -15.95
C ASN A 55 -12.51 -2.66 -14.53
N PHE A 56 -11.82 -2.15 -13.51
CA PHE A 56 -12.28 -2.16 -12.12
C PHE A 56 -13.66 -1.51 -12.00
N SER A 57 -13.83 -0.33 -12.60
CA SER A 57 -15.11 0.37 -12.63
C SER A 57 -16.21 -0.46 -13.32
N SER A 58 -15.90 -1.13 -14.43
CA SER A 58 -16.85 -2.00 -15.14
C SER A 58 -17.23 -3.23 -14.31
N VAL A 59 -16.26 -3.92 -13.71
CA VAL A 59 -16.50 -5.07 -12.81
C VAL A 59 -17.33 -4.63 -11.59
N LEU A 60 -16.94 -3.53 -10.95
CA LEU A 60 -17.67 -2.96 -9.82
C LEU A 60 -19.12 -2.65 -10.16
N ASN A 61 -19.37 -1.99 -11.31
CA ASN A 61 -20.71 -1.67 -11.77
C ASN A 61 -21.53 -2.93 -12.10
N THR A 62 -20.89 -3.96 -12.63
CA THR A 62 -21.54 -5.26 -12.86
C THR A 62 -22.05 -5.87 -11.56
N LEU A 63 -21.18 -5.93 -10.54
CA LEU A 63 -21.51 -6.49 -9.23
C LEU A 63 -22.56 -5.63 -8.49
N LYS A 64 -22.49 -4.30 -8.58
CA LYS A 64 -23.51 -3.39 -8.02
C LYS A 64 -24.91 -3.66 -8.56
N ARG A 65 -25.04 -3.97 -9.87
CA ARG A 65 -26.34 -4.26 -10.49
C ARG A 65 -26.99 -5.54 -9.98
N GLU A 66 -26.21 -6.47 -9.45
CA GLU A 66 -26.75 -7.73 -8.89
C GLU A 66 -27.47 -7.50 -7.55
N MET A 67 -27.03 -6.53 -6.75
CA MET A 67 -27.62 -6.20 -5.44
C MET A 67 -27.67 -4.67 -5.22
N PRO A 68 -28.43 -3.90 -6.02
CA PRO A 68 -28.33 -2.44 -6.09
C PRO A 68 -28.68 -1.73 -4.77
N ASN A 69 -29.56 -2.32 -3.95
CA ASN A 69 -30.01 -1.72 -2.69
C ASN A 69 -29.28 -2.27 -1.45
N ASN A 70 -28.41 -3.26 -1.64
CA ASN A 70 -27.77 -4.00 -0.55
C ASN A 70 -26.24 -4.00 -0.71
N THR A 71 -25.67 -2.98 -1.35
CA THR A 71 -24.24 -2.92 -1.66
C THR A 71 -23.56 -1.75 -0.96
N LEU A 72 -22.41 -2.03 -0.34
CA LEU A 72 -21.42 -1.07 0.13
C LEU A 72 -20.18 -1.08 -0.76
N VAL A 73 -19.53 0.08 -0.91
CA VAL A 73 -18.22 0.22 -1.56
C VAL A 73 -17.27 0.87 -0.57
N LEU A 74 -16.20 0.15 -0.19
CA LEU A 74 -15.31 0.52 0.90
C LEU A 74 -13.84 0.38 0.47
N SER A 75 -12.95 1.14 1.12
CA SER A 75 -11.50 1.02 0.96
C SER A 75 -10.81 0.86 2.31
N SER A 76 -9.78 0.03 2.36
CA SER A 76 -8.96 -0.20 3.56
C SER A 76 -7.64 0.56 3.58
N GLY A 77 -7.51 1.66 2.84
CA GLY A 77 -6.34 2.55 2.87
C GLY A 77 -5.39 2.38 1.67
N ASP A 78 -4.27 3.09 1.69
CA ASP A 78 -3.34 3.25 0.57
C ASP A 78 -4.10 3.56 -0.73
N ASN A 79 -4.93 4.60 -0.66
CA ASN A 79 -5.83 4.97 -1.76
C ASN A 79 -5.10 5.63 -2.91
N PHE A 80 -3.92 6.17 -2.63
CA PHE A 80 -2.98 6.73 -3.59
C PHE A 80 -1.55 6.49 -3.11
N ILE A 81 -0.62 6.49 -4.04
CA ILE A 81 0.81 6.43 -3.76
C ILE A 81 1.53 7.37 -4.70
N MET A 82 2.61 7.98 -4.21
CA MET A 82 3.46 8.82 -5.06
C MET A 82 3.93 8.06 -6.30
N GLY A 83 4.04 8.78 -7.41
CA GLY A 83 4.48 8.20 -8.66
C GLY A 83 3.94 8.96 -9.88
N PRO A 84 4.16 8.43 -11.09
CA PRO A 84 3.73 9.08 -12.32
C PRO A 84 2.22 9.29 -12.41
N PHE A 85 1.41 8.35 -11.93
CA PHE A 85 -0.04 8.44 -11.93
C PHE A 85 -0.51 9.58 -11.01
N PHE A 86 -0.06 9.56 -9.76
CA PHE A 86 -0.34 10.59 -8.75
C PHE A 86 0.07 11.98 -9.22
N SER A 87 1.29 12.11 -9.74
CA SER A 87 1.84 13.40 -10.19
C SER A 87 1.23 13.93 -11.49
N ALA A 88 0.68 13.06 -12.32
CA ALA A 88 0.02 13.48 -13.56
C ALA A 88 -1.19 14.40 -13.29
N SER A 89 -1.84 14.25 -12.14
CA SER A 89 -2.98 15.08 -11.73
C SER A 89 -2.61 16.57 -11.51
N ALA A 90 -1.32 16.90 -11.41
CA ALA A 90 -0.85 18.28 -11.31
C ALA A 90 -0.64 18.94 -12.68
N ASP A 91 -0.81 18.22 -13.79
CA ASP A 91 -0.70 18.82 -15.12
C ASP A 91 -1.87 19.78 -15.40
N PRO A 92 -1.61 20.98 -15.93
CA PRO A 92 -2.66 21.96 -16.26
C PRO A 92 -3.77 21.44 -17.18
N GLN A 93 -3.51 20.40 -17.99
CA GLN A 93 -4.52 19.77 -18.85
C GLN A 93 -5.66 19.12 -18.05
N LEU A 94 -5.40 18.69 -16.80
CA LEU A 94 -6.42 18.09 -15.94
C LEU A 94 -7.25 19.12 -15.16
N ARG A 95 -6.90 20.42 -15.21
CA ARG A 95 -7.62 21.49 -14.48
C ARG A 95 -9.12 21.48 -14.76
N GLN A 96 -9.51 21.34 -16.00
CA GLN A 96 -10.93 21.37 -16.36
C GLN A 96 -11.71 20.18 -15.82
N LEU A 97 -11.08 19.02 -15.74
CA LEU A 97 -11.70 17.78 -15.22
C LEU A 97 -11.73 17.77 -13.69
N LEU A 98 -10.69 18.29 -13.04
CA LEU A 98 -10.53 18.25 -11.59
C LEU A 98 -11.03 19.53 -10.87
N GLY A 99 -11.46 20.56 -11.64
CA GLY A 99 -11.73 21.89 -11.11
C GLY A 99 -10.44 22.67 -10.81
N ARG A 100 -9.45 21.99 -10.23
CA ARG A 100 -8.10 22.48 -9.98
C ARG A 100 -7.12 21.31 -10.05
N GLU A 101 -6.01 21.50 -10.75
CA GLU A 101 -4.92 20.53 -10.81
C GLU A 101 -4.18 20.42 -9.46
N GLY A 102 -3.59 19.25 -9.18
CA GLY A 102 -2.80 18.96 -7.98
C GLY A 102 -2.49 17.48 -7.87
N ASN A 103 -1.31 17.16 -7.35
CA ASN A 103 -0.88 15.77 -7.13
C ASN A 103 -1.96 14.98 -6.37
N GLY A 104 -2.34 13.79 -6.86
CA GLY A 104 -3.29 12.88 -6.21
C GLY A 104 -4.78 13.25 -6.36
N ARG A 105 -5.12 14.42 -6.93
CA ARG A 105 -6.53 14.83 -7.08
C ARG A 105 -7.31 13.95 -8.05
N GLY A 106 -6.63 13.37 -9.05
CA GLY A 106 -7.21 12.35 -9.93
C GLY A 106 -7.60 11.07 -9.21
N ASP A 107 -6.78 10.66 -8.25
CA ASP A 107 -7.03 9.47 -7.42
C ASP A 107 -8.33 9.64 -6.61
N ILE A 108 -8.47 10.76 -5.91
CA ILE A 108 -9.70 11.10 -5.16
C ILE A 108 -10.91 11.22 -6.08
N ALA A 109 -10.75 11.82 -7.27
CA ALA A 109 -11.84 11.94 -8.24
C ALA A 109 -12.30 10.56 -8.76
N ILE A 110 -11.38 9.64 -9.00
CA ILE A 110 -11.69 8.26 -9.38
C ILE A 110 -12.45 7.55 -8.25
N MET A 111 -11.99 7.64 -6.99
CA MET A 111 -12.69 7.05 -5.84
C MET A 111 -14.12 7.60 -5.70
N ASN A 112 -14.30 8.91 -5.89
CA ASN A 112 -15.62 9.53 -5.91
C ASN A 112 -16.51 8.94 -7.03
N ALA A 113 -15.96 8.76 -8.23
CA ALA A 113 -16.68 8.19 -9.37
C ALA A 113 -16.99 6.69 -9.21
N LEU A 114 -16.16 5.96 -8.49
CA LEU A 114 -16.42 4.58 -8.08
C LEU A 114 -17.48 4.46 -6.99
N GLY A 115 -17.78 5.57 -6.29
CA GLY A 115 -18.79 5.64 -5.24
C GLY A 115 -18.32 5.02 -3.93
N VAL A 116 -17.06 5.23 -3.55
CA VAL A 116 -16.53 4.87 -2.23
C VAL A 116 -17.32 5.62 -1.16
N GLN A 117 -17.77 4.91 -0.11
CA GLN A 117 -18.62 5.45 0.95
C GLN A 117 -17.84 5.73 2.25
N ALA A 118 -16.73 5.05 2.48
CA ALA A 118 -15.76 5.34 3.53
C ALA A 118 -14.42 4.68 3.19
N ALA A 119 -13.33 5.24 3.71
CA ALA A 119 -11.99 4.69 3.57
C ALA A 119 -11.26 4.68 4.92
N ALA A 120 -10.38 3.70 5.14
CA ALA A 120 -9.36 3.79 6.17
C ALA A 120 -8.16 4.61 5.68
N TRP A 121 -7.29 4.98 6.61
CA TRP A 121 -5.97 5.50 6.33
C TRP A 121 -4.99 4.35 6.14
N GLY A 122 -4.22 4.38 5.05
CA GLY A 122 -3.01 3.60 4.93
C GLY A 122 -1.77 4.42 5.31
N ASN A 123 -0.59 3.89 5.07
CA ASN A 123 0.65 4.62 5.31
C ASN A 123 0.98 5.58 4.17
N HIS A 124 0.62 5.27 2.94
CA HIS A 124 0.94 6.08 1.77
C HIS A 124 0.17 7.41 1.70
N GLU A 125 -0.95 7.53 2.39
CA GLU A 125 -1.60 8.83 2.58
C GLU A 125 -0.67 9.85 3.25
N PHE A 126 0.29 9.41 4.06
CA PHE A 126 1.19 10.27 4.82
C PHE A 126 2.56 10.51 4.16
N ASP A 127 2.82 10.00 2.97
CA ASP A 127 4.11 10.13 2.28
C ASP A 127 4.51 11.59 1.98
N GLU A 128 3.54 12.47 1.70
CA GLU A 128 3.77 13.91 1.49
C GLU A 128 3.33 14.76 2.71
N GLY A 129 3.08 14.12 3.85
CA GLY A 129 2.67 14.77 5.10
C GLY A 129 1.22 15.26 5.12
N THR A 130 0.80 15.74 6.29
CA THR A 130 -0.60 16.09 6.58
C THR A 130 -1.13 17.29 5.77
N GLY A 131 -0.26 18.19 5.34
CA GLY A 131 -0.64 19.32 4.48
C GLY A 131 -1.14 18.85 3.11
N ARG A 132 -0.52 17.81 2.54
CA ARG A 132 -0.99 17.21 1.29
C ARG A 132 -2.33 16.52 1.48
N ILE A 133 -2.50 15.81 2.58
CA ILE A 133 -3.77 15.16 2.91
C ILE A 133 -4.90 16.20 2.93
N SER A 134 -4.72 17.30 3.65
CA SER A 134 -5.72 18.38 3.70
C SER A 134 -6.05 18.94 2.30
N ASP A 135 -5.03 19.17 1.45
CA ASP A 135 -5.21 19.66 0.06
C ASP A 135 -5.97 18.65 -0.82
N LEU A 136 -5.86 17.36 -0.55
CA LEU A 136 -6.57 16.31 -1.29
C LEU A 136 -8.00 16.09 -0.79
N PHE A 137 -8.24 16.26 0.49
CA PHE A 137 -9.54 15.94 1.09
C PHE A 137 -10.56 17.02 0.92
N VAL A 138 -10.13 18.28 1.07
CA VAL A 138 -11.06 19.39 1.17
C VAL A 138 -11.34 19.97 -0.21
N ALA A 139 -12.62 20.22 -0.49
CA ALA A 139 -13.06 20.96 -1.65
C ALA A 139 -12.52 22.40 -1.60
N ASP A 140 -12.28 23.01 -2.75
CA ASP A 140 -11.83 24.39 -2.82
C ASP A 140 -12.77 25.29 -3.65
N GLU A 141 -12.62 26.60 -3.48
CA GLU A 141 -13.43 27.61 -4.20
C GLU A 141 -13.14 27.65 -5.72
N LYS A 142 -12.08 26.95 -6.18
CA LYS A 142 -11.68 26.89 -7.59
C LYS A 142 -12.34 25.74 -8.35
N GLY A 143 -13.18 24.95 -7.66
CA GLY A 143 -13.99 23.90 -8.25
C GLY A 143 -13.54 22.48 -7.97
N TYR A 144 -12.43 22.26 -7.24
CA TYR A 144 -12.06 20.93 -6.78
C TYR A 144 -13.07 20.41 -5.75
N GLN A 145 -13.56 19.18 -5.93
CA GLN A 145 -14.67 18.64 -5.13
C GLN A 145 -14.26 18.01 -3.81
N GLY A 146 -12.96 17.72 -3.60
CA GLY A 146 -12.50 16.95 -2.45
C GLY A 146 -13.03 15.52 -2.40
N ALA A 147 -12.82 14.84 -1.28
CA ALA A 147 -13.34 13.50 -1.04
C ALA A 147 -14.84 13.54 -0.70
N LYS A 148 -15.66 12.72 -1.38
CA LYS A 148 -17.12 12.61 -1.09
C LYS A 148 -17.44 11.63 0.02
N PHE A 149 -16.46 11.19 0.77
CA PHE A 149 -16.52 10.18 1.82
C PHE A 149 -15.63 10.60 3.00
N PRO A 150 -15.88 10.06 4.22
CA PRO A 150 -15.00 10.24 5.37
C PRO A 150 -13.82 9.27 5.32
N TYR A 151 -12.74 9.65 6.01
CA TYR A 151 -11.65 8.75 6.37
C TYR A 151 -11.72 8.37 7.85
N LEU A 152 -11.44 7.10 8.15
CA LEU A 152 -11.63 6.54 9.48
C LEU A 152 -10.32 5.99 10.03
N ALA A 153 -10.02 6.29 11.32
CA ALA A 153 -8.93 5.65 12.07
C ALA A 153 -9.15 5.78 13.59
N ALA A 154 -9.43 4.67 14.26
CA ALA A 154 -9.65 4.62 15.70
C ALA A 154 -8.38 4.83 16.53
N ASN A 155 -7.21 4.63 15.93
CA ASN A 155 -5.91 4.68 16.60
C ASN A 155 -5.01 5.85 16.16
N LEU A 156 -5.56 6.82 15.43
CA LEU A 156 -4.88 8.07 15.09
C LEU A 156 -5.55 9.25 15.79
N ASN A 157 -4.73 10.16 16.32
CA ASN A 157 -5.19 11.43 16.89
C ASN A 157 -4.46 12.59 16.21
N PHE A 158 -5.23 13.57 15.73
CA PHE A 158 -4.76 14.73 14.97
C PHE A 158 -4.93 16.07 15.72
N GLU A 159 -5.24 16.06 17.01
CA GLU A 159 -5.49 17.29 17.79
C GLU A 159 -4.34 18.29 17.77
N GLN A 160 -3.11 17.78 17.64
CA GLN A 160 -1.90 18.61 17.58
C GLN A 160 -1.44 18.90 16.13
N ASP A 161 -2.11 18.32 15.13
CA ASP A 161 -1.73 18.54 13.74
C ASP A 161 -2.39 19.81 13.17
N PRO A 162 -1.60 20.78 12.66
CA PRO A 162 -2.14 22.07 12.20
C PRO A 162 -3.01 21.95 10.95
N ASN A 163 -2.87 20.89 10.16
CA ASN A 163 -3.57 20.70 8.89
C ASN A 163 -4.84 19.86 9.02
N LEU A 164 -4.87 18.90 9.96
CA LEU A 164 -5.93 17.89 10.04
C LEU A 164 -6.86 18.05 11.26
N LYS A 165 -6.44 18.75 12.32
CA LYS A 165 -7.26 18.90 13.55
C LYS A 165 -8.67 19.43 13.27
N GLU A 166 -8.82 20.40 12.37
CA GLU A 166 -10.13 21.00 12.03
C GLU A 166 -10.99 20.10 11.12
N LEU A 167 -10.41 19.02 10.57
CA LEU A 167 -11.13 18.03 9.78
C LEU A 167 -11.72 16.93 10.65
N GLN A 168 -11.29 16.81 11.90
CA GLN A 168 -11.86 15.84 12.85
C GLN A 168 -13.32 16.18 13.17
N THR A 169 -14.13 15.15 13.33
CA THR A 169 -15.54 15.27 13.69
C THR A 169 -15.94 14.18 14.68
N ALA A 170 -17.15 14.29 15.23
CA ALA A 170 -17.67 13.29 16.17
C ALA A 170 -17.85 11.92 15.48
N ASP A 171 -17.70 10.87 16.27
CA ASP A 171 -17.88 9.49 15.86
C ASP A 171 -19.36 9.11 15.62
N ALA A 172 -19.57 7.98 14.96
CA ALA A 172 -20.89 7.37 14.76
C ALA A 172 -21.91 8.28 14.05
N GLN A 173 -21.44 9.19 13.18
CA GLN A 173 -22.29 9.95 12.28
C GLN A 173 -22.56 9.18 10.99
N LEU A 174 -23.62 9.55 10.24
CA LEU A 174 -23.82 9.00 8.91
C LEU A 174 -22.67 9.42 7.99
N ALA A 175 -22.04 8.46 7.32
CA ALA A 175 -20.89 8.70 6.44
C ALA A 175 -21.19 9.74 5.36
N GLU A 176 -22.40 9.72 4.80
CA GLU A 176 -22.87 10.67 3.80
C GLU A 176 -23.02 12.12 4.33
N SER A 177 -23.13 12.29 5.65
CA SER A 177 -23.23 13.60 6.30
C SER A 177 -21.89 14.20 6.68
N ILE A 178 -20.80 13.45 6.60
CA ILE A 178 -19.44 13.85 7.00
C ILE A 178 -18.41 13.65 5.86
N PRO A 179 -18.70 14.03 4.59
CA PRO A 179 -17.67 14.02 3.56
C PRO A 179 -16.53 14.95 3.94
N GLN A 180 -15.31 14.64 3.49
CA GLN A 180 -14.10 15.45 3.78
C GLN A 180 -13.76 15.55 5.28
N ARG A 181 -14.25 14.62 6.10
CA ARG A 181 -14.00 14.59 7.55
C ARG A 181 -13.25 13.35 7.98
N ILE A 182 -12.66 13.47 9.16
CA ILE A 182 -11.91 12.41 9.83
C ILE A 182 -12.69 12.05 11.10
N ALA A 183 -12.95 10.75 11.29
CA ALA A 183 -13.56 10.22 12.51
C ALA A 183 -12.92 8.88 12.89
N HIS A 184 -13.18 8.37 14.09
CA HIS A 184 -12.79 6.99 14.42
C HIS A 184 -13.78 6.00 13.83
N SER A 185 -15.06 6.39 13.72
CA SER A 185 -16.14 5.56 13.18
C SER A 185 -17.20 6.38 12.46
N ALA A 186 -17.91 5.70 11.54
CA ALA A 186 -19.09 6.25 10.86
C ALA A 186 -20.18 5.19 10.77
N ILE A 187 -21.38 5.58 10.35
CA ILE A 187 -22.52 4.71 10.11
C ILE A 187 -22.91 4.83 8.64
N VAL A 188 -23.23 3.71 8.00
CA VAL A 188 -23.88 3.67 6.70
C VAL A 188 -25.23 2.96 6.83
N THR A 189 -26.20 3.36 6.00
CA THR A 189 -27.51 2.72 5.96
C THR A 189 -27.68 1.92 4.68
N VAL A 190 -27.95 0.62 4.80
CA VAL A 190 -28.17 -0.28 3.67
C VAL A 190 -29.47 -1.05 3.87
N ALA A 191 -30.37 -0.98 2.91
CA ALA A 191 -31.70 -1.61 3.00
C ALA A 191 -32.47 -1.25 4.29
N GLY A 192 -32.27 -0.06 4.83
CA GLY A 192 -32.88 0.41 6.08
C GLY A 192 -32.15 -0.02 7.36
N GLU A 193 -31.14 -0.86 7.28
CA GLU A 193 -30.32 -1.32 8.41
C GLU A 193 -29.07 -0.47 8.57
N LYS A 194 -28.72 -0.16 9.81
CA LYS A 194 -27.50 0.59 10.15
C LYS A 194 -26.31 -0.35 10.30
N ILE A 195 -25.19 -0.01 9.69
CA ILE A 195 -23.93 -0.71 9.75
C ILE A 195 -22.86 0.26 10.26
N GLY A 196 -22.14 -0.13 11.29
CA GLY A 196 -21.00 0.62 11.83
C GLY A 196 -19.73 0.34 11.01
N LEU A 197 -19.00 1.39 10.72
CA LEU A 197 -17.68 1.34 10.11
C LEU A 197 -16.66 1.89 11.10
N VAL A 198 -15.57 1.18 11.31
CA VAL A 198 -14.44 1.61 12.16
C VAL A 198 -13.17 1.52 11.34
N GLY A 199 -12.30 2.52 11.40
CA GLY A 199 -11.00 2.47 10.75
C GLY A 199 -9.89 2.08 11.73
N VAL A 200 -8.83 1.44 11.23
CA VAL A 200 -7.59 1.22 11.96
C VAL A 200 -6.38 1.26 11.02
N THR A 201 -5.35 1.99 11.43
CA THR A 201 -4.13 2.19 10.66
C THR A 201 -2.96 1.52 11.36
N THR A 202 -1.93 1.15 10.62
CA THR A 202 -0.75 0.49 11.17
C THR A 202 -0.05 1.32 12.25
N PRO A 203 0.26 0.74 13.41
CA PRO A 203 1.12 1.41 14.39
C PRO A 203 2.56 1.61 13.92
N LEU A 204 2.97 0.98 12.81
CA LEU A 204 4.26 1.23 12.14
C LEU A 204 4.31 2.59 11.43
N LEU A 205 3.21 3.32 11.33
CA LEU A 205 3.09 4.56 10.55
C LEU A 205 4.24 5.56 10.78
N PRO A 206 4.68 5.86 12.02
CA PRO A 206 5.79 6.79 12.26
C PRO A 206 7.16 6.30 11.76
N ILE A 207 7.27 5.01 11.45
CA ILE A 207 8.52 4.36 11.01
C ILE A 207 8.58 4.30 9.48
N ILE A 208 7.44 3.99 8.84
CA ILE A 208 7.38 3.69 7.40
C ILE A 208 6.81 4.82 6.55
N ALA A 209 6.36 5.92 7.17
CA ALA A 209 5.81 7.10 6.50
C ALA A 209 6.20 8.39 7.24
N SER A 210 5.66 9.52 6.81
CA SER A 210 5.97 10.85 7.37
C SER A 210 4.72 11.55 7.91
N PRO A 211 4.05 11.01 8.96
CA PRO A 211 2.83 11.61 9.49
C PRO A 211 3.07 12.97 10.14
N GLY A 212 4.32 13.28 10.52
CA GLY A 212 4.67 14.51 11.23
C GLY A 212 4.44 14.43 12.75
N PRO A 213 4.99 15.38 13.52
CA PRO A 213 4.96 15.35 14.99
C PRO A 213 3.58 15.63 15.59
N GLY A 214 2.65 16.17 14.80
CA GLY A 214 1.28 16.48 15.25
C GLY A 214 0.32 15.28 15.23
N VAL A 215 0.74 14.15 14.64
CA VAL A 215 -0.06 12.93 14.56
C VAL A 215 0.37 11.94 15.63
N THR A 216 -0.54 11.60 16.53
CA THR A 216 -0.31 10.53 17.52
C THR A 216 -0.85 9.21 17.00
N VAL A 217 -0.03 8.16 17.06
CA VAL A 217 -0.37 6.80 16.64
C VAL A 217 -0.37 5.86 17.84
N LEU A 218 -1.44 5.10 18.03
CA LEU A 218 -1.59 4.15 19.14
C LEU A 218 -1.73 2.72 18.61
N PRO A 219 -1.18 1.72 19.34
CA PRO A 219 -0.19 1.87 20.41
C PRO A 219 1.17 2.33 19.89
N GLN A 220 2.02 2.88 20.74
CA GLN A 220 3.36 3.30 20.35
C GLN A 220 4.30 2.12 20.02
N ASN A 221 4.07 0.94 20.63
CA ASN A 221 4.75 -0.29 20.22
C ASN A 221 3.97 -0.95 19.07
N PRO A 222 4.54 -1.01 17.85
CA PRO A 222 3.85 -1.58 16.69
C PRO A 222 3.49 -3.07 16.80
N GLU A 223 4.16 -3.80 17.67
CA GLU A 223 3.90 -5.24 17.88
C GLU A 223 2.84 -5.51 18.96
N ASP A 224 2.35 -4.48 19.66
CA ASP A 224 1.36 -4.59 20.74
C ASP A 224 -0.07 -4.73 20.19
N ILE A 225 -0.39 -5.91 19.66
CA ILE A 225 -1.75 -6.20 19.19
C ILE A 225 -2.81 -6.11 20.30
N PRO A 226 -2.57 -6.58 21.55
CA PRO A 226 -3.50 -6.31 22.65
C PRO A 226 -3.74 -4.82 22.93
N GLY A 227 -2.70 -3.98 22.87
CA GLY A 227 -2.82 -2.53 23.02
C GLY A 227 -3.61 -1.90 21.85
N LEU A 228 -3.42 -2.39 20.62
CA LEU A 228 -4.22 -1.96 19.48
C LEU A 228 -5.69 -2.35 19.66
N ALA A 229 -5.99 -3.56 20.11
CA ALA A 229 -7.34 -3.99 20.41
C ALA A 229 -7.98 -3.13 21.51
N ALA A 230 -7.21 -2.79 22.56
CA ALA A 230 -7.66 -1.91 23.64
C ALA A 230 -7.96 -0.48 23.16
N THR A 231 -7.33 -0.01 22.09
CA THR A 231 -7.59 1.28 21.45
C THR A 231 -8.83 1.23 20.55
N VAL A 232 -9.02 0.14 19.79
CA VAL A 232 -10.13 -0.01 18.82
C VAL A 232 -11.45 -0.38 19.53
N GLN A 233 -11.41 -1.25 20.54
CA GLN A 233 -12.62 -1.78 21.18
C GLN A 233 -13.57 -0.71 21.75
N PRO A 234 -13.11 0.37 22.41
CA PRO A 234 -13.99 1.44 22.88
C PRO A 234 -14.81 2.12 21.78
N VAL A 235 -14.26 2.20 20.54
CA VAL A 235 -14.95 2.77 19.38
C VAL A 235 -16.05 1.81 18.90
N VAL A 236 -15.77 0.51 18.86
CA VAL A 236 -16.75 -0.55 18.60
C VAL A 236 -17.86 -0.52 19.64
N ASP A 237 -17.51 -0.47 20.94
CA ASP A 237 -18.46 -0.40 22.06
C ASP A 237 -19.33 0.86 21.99
N HIS A 238 -18.81 1.97 21.47
CA HIS A 238 -19.59 3.19 21.28
C HIS A 238 -20.72 2.97 20.25
N LEU A 239 -20.45 2.31 19.13
CA LEU A 239 -21.44 1.94 18.13
C LEU A 239 -22.49 0.95 18.68
N THR A 240 -22.05 -0.08 19.40
CA THR A 240 -22.96 -1.09 19.97
C THR A 240 -23.91 -0.50 21.03
N ARG A 241 -23.42 0.45 21.84
CA ARG A 241 -24.28 1.22 22.78
C ARG A 241 -25.36 2.06 22.09
N GLN A 242 -25.14 2.42 20.82
CA GLN A 242 -26.15 3.09 19.98
C GLN A 242 -27.10 2.11 19.28
N GLY A 243 -26.99 0.81 19.56
CA GLY A 243 -27.81 -0.24 18.95
C GLY A 243 -27.32 -0.72 17.58
N ILE A 244 -26.09 -0.35 17.18
CA ILE A 244 -25.47 -0.87 15.95
C ILE A 244 -24.88 -2.24 16.26
N ASN A 245 -25.38 -3.27 15.60
CA ASN A 245 -25.01 -4.67 15.81
C ASN A 245 -24.44 -5.36 14.56
N LYS A 246 -23.98 -4.57 13.59
CA LYS A 246 -23.26 -5.03 12.38
C LYS A 246 -22.11 -4.08 12.21
N ILE A 247 -20.87 -4.58 12.38
CA ILE A 247 -19.68 -3.72 12.40
C ILE A 247 -18.62 -4.26 11.45
N ILE A 248 -18.15 -3.37 10.57
CA ILE A 248 -17.08 -3.63 9.61
C ILE A 248 -15.86 -2.81 10.03
N LEU A 249 -14.72 -3.46 10.22
CA LEU A 249 -13.43 -2.84 10.45
C LEU A 249 -12.69 -2.67 9.13
N LEU A 250 -12.37 -1.43 8.75
CA LEU A 250 -11.47 -1.07 7.66
C LEU A 250 -10.06 -1.02 8.24
N SER A 251 -9.22 -1.97 7.89
CA SER A 251 -7.93 -2.20 8.55
C SER A 251 -6.78 -2.07 7.58
N HIS A 252 -5.73 -1.33 7.96
CA HIS A 252 -4.51 -1.20 7.18
C HIS A 252 -3.27 -1.48 8.06
N LEU A 253 -2.98 -2.76 8.33
CA LEU A 253 -1.94 -3.17 9.29
C LEU A 253 -0.66 -3.71 8.65
N GLN A 254 -0.48 -3.61 7.33
CA GLN A 254 0.72 -4.03 6.58
C GLN A 254 0.95 -5.55 6.48
N GLN A 255 0.38 -6.34 7.36
CA GLN A 255 0.57 -7.80 7.41
C GLN A 255 -0.76 -8.47 7.75
N LEU A 256 -1.31 -9.29 6.86
CA LEU A 256 -2.57 -10.03 7.09
C LEU A 256 -2.57 -10.81 8.42
N GLY A 257 -1.40 -11.23 8.89
CA GLY A 257 -1.24 -11.89 10.18
C GLY A 257 -1.60 -11.01 11.37
N MET A 258 -1.47 -9.69 11.26
CA MET A 258 -1.85 -8.74 12.32
C MET A 258 -3.37 -8.61 12.42
N GLU A 259 -4.08 -8.51 11.27
CA GLU A 259 -5.55 -8.52 11.27
C GLU A 259 -6.11 -9.82 11.84
N ILE A 260 -5.47 -10.95 11.53
CA ILE A 260 -5.86 -12.26 12.08
C ILE A 260 -5.69 -12.30 13.62
N GLN A 261 -4.62 -11.72 14.15
CA GLN A 261 -4.40 -11.63 15.59
C GLN A 261 -5.35 -10.64 16.26
N LEU A 262 -5.57 -9.47 15.62
CA LEU A 262 -6.49 -8.44 16.10
C LEU A 262 -7.92 -8.97 16.21
N ALA A 263 -8.40 -9.72 15.20
CA ALA A 263 -9.72 -10.34 15.19
C ALA A 263 -9.99 -11.18 16.45
N ALA A 264 -9.00 -11.93 16.91
CA ALA A 264 -9.12 -12.77 18.12
C ALA A 264 -9.19 -11.98 19.45
N GLN A 265 -8.84 -10.68 19.42
CA GLN A 265 -8.83 -9.80 20.59
C GLN A 265 -10.08 -8.91 20.67
N LEU A 266 -10.76 -8.68 19.55
CA LEU A 266 -11.95 -7.82 19.46
C LEU A 266 -13.24 -8.62 19.74
N GLN A 267 -14.30 -7.90 20.11
CA GLN A 267 -15.67 -8.39 20.17
C GLN A 267 -16.59 -7.49 19.35
N ASP A 268 -17.73 -8.02 18.93
CA ASP A 268 -18.77 -7.31 18.18
C ASP A 268 -18.31 -6.74 16.82
N VAL A 269 -17.23 -7.28 16.24
CA VAL A 269 -16.77 -7.02 14.88
C VAL A 269 -17.10 -8.23 14.01
N ASP A 270 -17.76 -8.01 12.86
CA ASP A 270 -18.24 -9.06 11.97
C ASP A 270 -17.34 -9.27 10.76
N VAL A 271 -16.84 -8.18 10.19
CA VAL A 271 -16.01 -8.19 8.97
C VAL A 271 -14.78 -7.33 9.18
N ILE A 272 -13.63 -7.80 8.70
CA ILE A 272 -12.40 -7.02 8.58
C ILE A 272 -11.99 -6.96 7.11
N ILE A 273 -11.91 -5.76 6.54
CA ILE A 273 -11.30 -5.52 5.24
C ILE A 273 -9.85 -5.15 5.51
N ALA A 274 -8.93 -6.05 5.19
CA ALA A 274 -7.50 -5.90 5.44
C ALA A 274 -6.80 -5.17 4.28
N GLY A 275 -5.75 -4.41 4.58
CA GLY A 275 -4.93 -3.66 3.62
C GLY A 275 -3.44 -3.63 3.99
N GLY A 276 -2.62 -3.04 3.12
CA GLY A 276 -1.17 -2.86 3.28
C GLY A 276 -0.33 -4.09 2.98
N SER A 277 -0.89 -5.28 3.04
CA SER A 277 -0.15 -6.53 2.82
C SER A 277 -0.04 -6.92 1.34
N HIS A 278 -0.86 -6.36 0.46
CA HIS A 278 -1.11 -6.78 -0.92
C HIS A 278 -1.46 -8.27 -1.05
N ALA A 279 -2.03 -8.86 0.01
CA ALA A 279 -2.40 -10.27 0.01
C ALA A 279 -3.57 -10.52 -0.96
N VAL A 280 -3.44 -11.54 -1.81
CA VAL A 280 -4.56 -12.03 -2.60
C VAL A 280 -5.18 -13.22 -1.89
N LEU A 281 -6.45 -13.08 -1.51
CA LEU A 281 -7.28 -14.18 -1.01
C LEU A 281 -8.26 -14.56 -2.11
N THR A 282 -8.41 -15.85 -2.40
CA THR A 282 -9.36 -16.34 -3.42
C THR A 282 -9.77 -17.77 -3.18
N ASN A 283 -10.95 -18.12 -3.66
CA ASN A 283 -11.46 -19.49 -3.72
C ASN A 283 -11.30 -20.13 -5.12
N ASN A 284 -10.93 -19.31 -6.12
CA ASN A 284 -10.75 -19.76 -7.50
C ASN A 284 -9.38 -19.37 -8.04
N LEU A 285 -8.45 -20.34 -8.08
CA LEU A 285 -7.09 -20.12 -8.56
C LEU A 285 -7.01 -19.73 -10.05
N GLU A 286 -8.03 -20.06 -10.86
CA GLU A 286 -8.10 -19.65 -12.27
C GLU A 286 -8.32 -18.15 -12.44
N ARG A 287 -8.77 -17.45 -11.39
CA ARG A 287 -8.96 -15.99 -11.37
C ARG A 287 -7.72 -15.22 -10.96
N VAL A 288 -6.68 -15.93 -10.50
CA VAL A 288 -5.44 -15.26 -10.03
C VAL A 288 -4.70 -14.70 -11.22
N ARG A 289 -4.38 -13.41 -11.17
CA ARG A 289 -3.57 -12.76 -12.20
C ARG A 289 -2.13 -13.25 -12.08
N GLU A 290 -1.47 -13.33 -13.22
CA GLU A 290 -0.07 -13.75 -13.29
C GLU A 290 0.83 -12.88 -12.41
N GLY A 291 1.78 -13.54 -11.73
CA GLY A 291 2.69 -12.89 -10.77
C GLY A 291 2.10 -12.66 -9.39
N ASP A 292 0.78 -12.84 -9.18
CA ASP A 292 0.17 -12.69 -7.86
C ASP A 292 0.26 -13.98 -7.05
N LYS A 293 0.54 -13.83 -5.76
CA LYS A 293 0.62 -14.96 -4.82
C LYS A 293 -0.63 -15.02 -3.96
N VAL A 294 -1.32 -16.15 -4.02
CA VAL A 294 -2.46 -16.44 -3.14
C VAL A 294 -1.94 -16.78 -1.74
N LEU A 295 -2.43 -16.06 -0.72
CA LEU A 295 -2.09 -16.29 0.68
C LEU A 295 -3.17 -17.06 1.45
N GLY A 296 -4.35 -17.29 0.85
CA GLY A 296 -5.41 -18.04 1.52
C GLY A 296 -6.74 -18.01 0.79
N ARG A 297 -7.75 -18.58 1.46
CA ARG A 297 -9.15 -18.57 0.98
C ARG A 297 -9.82 -17.22 1.23
N TYR A 298 -10.82 -16.89 0.46
CA TYR A 298 -11.64 -15.70 0.59
C TYR A 298 -13.06 -16.08 1.08
N PRO A 299 -13.53 -15.59 2.24
CA PRO A 299 -12.77 -14.92 3.29
C PRO A 299 -11.94 -15.88 4.15
N VAL A 300 -10.98 -15.34 4.91
CA VAL A 300 -10.39 -16.06 6.03
C VAL A 300 -11.35 -15.96 7.21
N TRP A 301 -11.88 -17.09 7.65
CA TRP A 301 -12.76 -17.14 8.82
C TRP A 301 -11.96 -17.23 10.11
N LYS A 302 -12.26 -16.36 11.05
CA LYS A 302 -11.72 -16.37 12.42
C LYS A 302 -12.86 -16.22 13.43
N THR A 303 -12.54 -16.32 14.69
CA THR A 303 -13.49 -16.09 15.79
C THR A 303 -13.02 -14.93 16.65
N SER A 304 -13.95 -14.08 17.04
CA SER A 304 -13.76 -12.99 17.97
C SER A 304 -13.40 -13.49 19.38
N LYS A 305 -13.10 -12.57 20.28
CA LYS A 305 -12.89 -12.83 21.71
C LYS A 305 -14.12 -13.50 22.37
N THR A 306 -15.32 -13.19 21.87
CA THR A 306 -16.62 -13.75 22.34
C THR A 306 -17.04 -15.01 21.57
N LYS A 307 -16.17 -15.54 20.67
CA LYS A 307 -16.37 -16.72 19.85
C LYS A 307 -17.39 -16.56 18.71
N GLU A 308 -17.77 -15.32 18.39
CA GLU A 308 -18.56 -15.03 17.19
C GLU A 308 -17.66 -15.07 15.93
N PRO A 309 -18.20 -15.45 14.77
CA PRO A 309 -17.43 -15.54 13.54
C PRO A 309 -17.05 -14.15 13.00
N ILE A 310 -15.82 -14.02 12.49
CA ILE A 310 -15.34 -12.83 11.78
C ILE A 310 -14.87 -13.26 10.39
N ALA A 311 -15.31 -12.53 9.34
CA ALA A 311 -14.84 -12.67 7.97
C ALA A 311 -13.71 -11.67 7.69
N ILE A 312 -12.51 -12.15 7.36
CA ILE A 312 -11.36 -11.29 6.98
C ILE A 312 -11.14 -11.43 5.48
N VAL A 313 -11.10 -10.30 4.76
CA VAL A 313 -10.92 -10.24 3.29
C VAL A 313 -9.77 -9.33 2.91
N ASN A 314 -9.11 -9.65 1.78
CA ASN A 314 -8.05 -8.84 1.17
C ASN A 314 -7.96 -9.17 -0.33
N THR A 315 -7.65 -8.21 -1.19
CA THR A 315 -7.69 -8.37 -2.66
C THR A 315 -6.43 -7.93 -3.41
N GLY A 316 -5.31 -7.75 -2.73
CA GLY A 316 -4.11 -7.22 -3.41
C GLY A 316 -4.17 -5.71 -3.59
N ALA A 317 -3.53 -5.17 -4.64
CA ALA A 317 -3.34 -3.74 -4.85
C ALA A 317 -3.53 -3.32 -6.31
N ASN A 318 -3.38 -1.99 -6.59
CA ASN A 318 -3.25 -1.40 -7.93
C ASN A 318 -4.48 -1.64 -8.85
N TYR A 319 -5.70 -1.59 -8.33
CA TYR A 319 -6.94 -1.83 -9.10
C TYR A 319 -7.04 -3.22 -9.72
N ARG A 320 -6.20 -4.19 -9.33
CA ARG A 320 -6.09 -5.50 -9.98
C ARG A 320 -7.28 -6.42 -9.72
N TYR A 321 -7.99 -6.21 -8.61
CA TYR A 321 -9.17 -7.00 -8.19
C TYR A 321 -10.22 -6.13 -7.51
N VAL A 322 -11.49 -6.43 -7.78
CA VAL A 322 -12.61 -6.00 -6.95
C VAL A 322 -12.92 -7.10 -5.94
N GLY A 323 -12.80 -6.81 -4.66
CA GLY A 323 -13.24 -7.73 -3.60
C GLY A 323 -14.76 -7.74 -3.52
N ARG A 324 -15.35 -8.93 -3.49
CA ARG A 324 -16.78 -9.13 -3.28
C ARG A 324 -17.00 -10.07 -2.11
N LEU A 325 -17.55 -9.56 -1.02
CA LEU A 325 -18.00 -10.36 0.10
C LEU A 325 -19.52 -10.30 0.19
N LEU A 326 -20.17 -11.46 0.13
CA LEU A 326 -21.60 -11.62 0.34
C LEU A 326 -21.83 -12.26 1.71
N VAL A 327 -22.57 -11.59 2.58
CA VAL A 327 -22.89 -12.06 3.92
C VAL A 327 -24.38 -11.92 4.22
N GLU A 328 -24.85 -12.75 5.14
CA GLU A 328 -26.18 -12.65 5.72
C GLU A 328 -26.06 -12.46 7.22
N PHE A 329 -26.79 -11.49 7.74
CA PHE A 329 -26.99 -11.30 9.16
C PHE A 329 -28.37 -11.84 9.57
N ASP A 330 -28.47 -12.45 10.74
CA ASP A 330 -29.76 -12.77 11.34
C ASP A 330 -30.39 -11.50 11.95
N HIS A 331 -31.60 -11.65 12.49
CA HIS A 331 -32.32 -10.54 13.11
C HIS A 331 -31.67 -10.00 14.39
N GLN A 332 -30.69 -10.70 14.96
CA GLN A 332 -29.86 -10.23 16.06
C GLN A 332 -28.57 -9.56 15.59
N GLY A 333 -28.35 -9.44 14.29
CA GLY A 333 -27.15 -8.86 13.71
C GLY A 333 -25.95 -9.82 13.65
N ARG A 334 -26.14 -11.14 13.82
CA ARG A 334 -25.04 -12.11 13.79
C ARG A 334 -24.86 -12.69 12.41
N LEU A 335 -23.61 -12.87 12.00
CA LEU A 335 -23.26 -13.49 10.73
C LEU A 335 -23.72 -14.96 10.67
N LYS A 336 -24.41 -15.31 9.59
CA LYS A 336 -24.73 -16.70 9.27
C LYS A 336 -23.51 -17.36 8.61
N THR A 337 -23.05 -18.47 9.18
CA THR A 337 -21.87 -19.22 8.69
C THR A 337 -22.14 -20.71 8.60
N GLY A 338 -21.25 -21.45 7.93
CA GLY A 338 -21.36 -22.90 7.76
C GLY A 338 -22.64 -23.31 7.04
N SER A 339 -23.38 -24.29 7.57
CA SER A 339 -24.64 -24.76 6.99
C SER A 339 -25.81 -23.75 7.06
N LYS A 340 -25.68 -22.67 7.81
CA LYS A 340 -26.65 -21.58 7.90
C LYS A 340 -26.41 -20.48 6.86
N ALA A 341 -25.20 -20.43 6.26
CA ALA A 341 -24.88 -19.47 5.21
C ALA A 341 -25.56 -19.88 3.88
N ASN A 342 -25.91 -18.87 3.07
CA ASN A 342 -26.37 -19.11 1.70
C ASN A 342 -25.20 -19.70 0.87
N PRO A 343 -25.33 -20.90 0.28
CA PRO A 343 -24.27 -21.53 -0.49
C PRO A 343 -23.80 -20.68 -1.68
N ASP A 344 -24.72 -19.95 -2.33
CA ASP A 344 -24.36 -19.05 -3.44
C ASP A 344 -23.54 -17.88 -2.97
N TYR A 345 -23.78 -17.33 -1.79
CA TYR A 345 -22.99 -16.25 -1.23
C TYR A 345 -21.55 -16.71 -0.92
N VAL A 346 -21.40 -17.91 -0.37
CA VAL A 346 -20.07 -18.52 -0.15
C VAL A 346 -19.35 -18.71 -1.48
N ARG A 347 -20.03 -19.21 -2.52
CA ARG A 347 -19.46 -19.47 -3.85
C ARG A 347 -19.13 -18.19 -4.63
N LEU A 348 -19.93 -17.11 -4.48
CA LEU A 348 -19.78 -15.85 -5.18
C LEU A 348 -18.90 -14.84 -4.44
N SER A 349 -18.54 -15.11 -3.18
CA SER A 349 -17.57 -14.28 -2.44
C SER A 349 -16.15 -14.62 -2.89
N ASP A 350 -15.47 -13.64 -3.51
CA ASP A 350 -14.11 -13.83 -4.05
C ASP A 350 -13.46 -12.48 -4.42
N ALA A 351 -12.18 -12.53 -4.78
CA ALA A 351 -11.49 -11.47 -5.50
C ALA A 351 -11.75 -11.61 -7.01
N TYR A 352 -12.35 -10.60 -7.61
CA TYR A 352 -12.70 -10.57 -9.04
C TYR A 352 -11.62 -9.80 -9.82
N PRO A 353 -10.87 -10.45 -10.71
CA PRO A 353 -9.79 -9.80 -11.46
C PRO A 353 -10.33 -8.78 -12.47
N THR A 354 -9.55 -7.75 -12.71
CA THR A 354 -9.87 -6.63 -13.61
C THR A 354 -9.13 -6.71 -14.96
N LEU A 355 -8.60 -7.86 -15.32
CA LEU A 355 -7.97 -8.11 -16.63
C LEU A 355 -8.91 -7.81 -17.80
N HIS A 356 -10.20 -8.05 -17.60
CA HIS A 356 -11.23 -7.80 -18.58
C HIS A 356 -12.38 -7.01 -17.94
N PRO A 357 -13.09 -6.17 -18.72
CA PRO A 357 -14.26 -5.46 -18.21
C PRO A 357 -15.36 -6.46 -17.81
N GLY A 358 -16.19 -6.03 -16.87
CA GLY A 358 -17.45 -6.70 -16.55
C GLY A 358 -18.49 -6.48 -17.66
N THR A 359 -19.70 -6.98 -17.43
CA THR A 359 -20.82 -6.83 -18.39
C THR A 359 -21.48 -5.44 -18.36
N ALA A 360 -21.27 -4.68 -17.28
CA ALA A 360 -21.72 -3.30 -17.18
C ALA A 360 -20.66 -2.33 -17.73
N PRO A 361 -21.03 -1.20 -18.36
CA PRO A 361 -20.07 -0.19 -18.77
C PRO A 361 -19.35 0.42 -17.56
N PRO A 362 -18.09 0.84 -17.73
CA PRO A 362 -17.37 1.61 -16.71
C PRO A 362 -18.03 2.97 -16.49
N SER A 363 -17.74 3.62 -15.38
CA SER A 363 -18.15 5.02 -15.15
C SER A 363 -17.47 5.93 -16.20
N PRO A 364 -18.23 6.78 -16.90
CA PRO A 364 -17.68 7.72 -17.88
C PRO A 364 -16.63 8.67 -17.29
N GLU A 365 -16.80 9.06 -16.02
CA GLU A 365 -15.86 9.91 -15.29
C GLU A 365 -14.53 9.20 -15.08
N VAL A 366 -14.53 7.90 -14.74
CA VAL A 366 -13.29 7.12 -14.60
C VAL A 366 -12.59 7.00 -15.95
N VAL A 367 -13.32 6.72 -17.03
CA VAL A 367 -12.73 6.64 -18.38
C VAL A 367 -12.07 7.95 -18.76
N THR A 368 -12.78 9.07 -18.59
CA THR A 368 -12.27 10.41 -18.96
C THR A 368 -11.03 10.80 -18.17
N LEU A 369 -11.02 10.53 -16.84
CA LEU A 369 -9.87 10.80 -15.97
C LEU A 369 -8.66 9.95 -16.36
N ILE A 370 -8.86 8.65 -16.58
CA ILE A 370 -7.77 7.74 -16.96
C ILE A 370 -7.17 8.12 -18.32
N GLU A 371 -7.98 8.48 -19.30
CA GLU A 371 -7.49 8.92 -20.61
C GLU A 371 -6.66 10.21 -20.50
N ALA A 372 -7.10 11.18 -19.72
CA ALA A 372 -6.36 12.41 -19.48
C ALA A 372 -5.03 12.16 -18.76
N ILE A 373 -5.04 11.35 -17.68
CA ILE A 373 -3.83 10.96 -16.95
C ILE A 373 -2.86 10.20 -17.89
N ARG A 374 -3.39 9.25 -18.68
CA ARG A 374 -2.60 8.51 -19.69
C ARG A 374 -1.90 9.45 -20.66
N SER A 375 -2.58 10.48 -21.16
CA SER A 375 -1.99 11.43 -22.11
C SER A 375 -0.78 12.16 -21.53
N VAL A 376 -0.83 12.56 -20.27
CA VAL A 376 0.30 13.20 -19.55
C VAL A 376 1.47 12.22 -19.37
N ILE A 377 1.17 10.97 -18.96
CA ILE A 377 2.17 9.96 -18.69
C ILE A 377 2.91 9.54 -19.97
N MET A 378 2.23 9.45 -21.11
CA MET A 378 2.83 9.05 -22.39
C MET A 378 3.96 9.98 -22.85
N VAL A 379 3.91 11.26 -22.49
CA VAL A 379 5.02 12.21 -22.77
C VAL A 379 6.29 11.81 -22.04
N LYS A 380 6.19 11.24 -20.85
CA LYS A 380 7.35 10.76 -20.06
C LYS A 380 7.94 9.48 -20.65
N ASP A 381 7.11 8.61 -21.22
CA ASP A 381 7.57 7.37 -21.85
C ASP A 381 8.35 7.60 -23.17
N ALA A 382 8.16 8.76 -23.79
CA ALA A 382 8.94 9.17 -24.96
C ALA A 382 10.37 9.65 -24.63
N GLN A 383 10.70 9.91 -23.36
CA GLN A 383 12.03 10.37 -22.93
C GLN A 383 12.89 9.17 -22.51
N GLN A 384 13.85 8.75 -23.36
CA GLN A 384 14.66 7.55 -23.18
C GLN A 384 16.04 7.89 -22.61
N TYR A 385 16.53 7.07 -21.68
CA TYR A 385 17.79 7.27 -20.96
C TYR A 385 18.80 6.14 -21.13
N GLY A 386 18.37 4.92 -21.45
CA GLY A 386 19.24 3.79 -21.65
C GLY A 386 18.49 2.58 -22.18
N GLN A 387 19.17 1.43 -22.20
CA GLN A 387 18.61 0.18 -22.69
C GLN A 387 18.98 -1.00 -21.78
N ALA A 388 18.08 -1.98 -21.67
CA ALA A 388 18.35 -3.29 -21.06
C ALA A 388 17.88 -4.42 -21.98
N LYS A 389 18.66 -5.51 -22.06
CA LYS A 389 18.28 -6.76 -22.73
C LYS A 389 17.63 -7.77 -21.78
N VAL A 390 17.52 -7.41 -20.52
CA VAL A 390 17.03 -8.27 -19.44
C VAL A 390 15.91 -7.57 -18.69
N PHE A 391 15.08 -8.35 -18.01
CA PHE A 391 14.15 -7.85 -17.03
C PHE A 391 14.91 -7.32 -15.81
N LEU A 392 14.58 -6.12 -15.35
CA LEU A 392 15.14 -5.55 -14.14
C LEU A 392 14.16 -5.75 -13.00
N ASN A 393 14.51 -6.62 -12.06
CA ASN A 393 13.63 -7.10 -11.00
C ASN A 393 13.50 -6.07 -9.86
N GLY A 394 12.36 -5.42 -9.78
CA GLY A 394 11.93 -4.53 -8.70
C GLY A 394 10.71 -5.08 -7.96
N SER A 395 10.41 -6.39 -8.08
CA SER A 395 9.27 -6.97 -7.40
C SER A 395 9.36 -6.77 -5.89
N ARG A 396 8.23 -6.39 -5.27
CA ARG A 396 8.15 -6.06 -3.84
C ARG A 396 8.80 -7.11 -2.94
N ARG A 397 8.62 -8.39 -3.27
CA ARG A 397 9.17 -9.48 -2.48
C ARG A 397 10.69 -9.54 -2.60
N ASP A 398 11.19 -9.57 -3.85
CA ASP A 398 12.59 -9.88 -4.10
C ASP A 398 13.50 -8.75 -3.62
N VAL A 399 13.20 -7.47 -3.93
CA VAL A 399 13.98 -6.32 -3.45
C VAL A 399 14.01 -6.17 -1.93
N ARG A 400 13.09 -6.82 -1.22
CA ARG A 400 12.96 -6.77 0.26
C ARG A 400 13.45 -8.03 0.97
N THR A 401 13.98 -9.02 0.26
CA THR A 401 14.42 -10.29 0.85
C THR A 401 15.73 -10.81 0.27
N GLN A 402 16.17 -10.31 -0.88
CA GLN A 402 17.36 -10.78 -1.60
C GLN A 402 17.98 -9.67 -2.46
N GLU A 403 19.15 -9.94 -3.00
CA GLU A 403 19.78 -9.12 -4.04
C GLU A 403 18.92 -9.14 -5.31
N THR A 404 18.82 -8.01 -6.02
CA THR A 404 18.21 -7.98 -7.36
C THR A 404 19.07 -7.15 -8.31
N ASN A 405 18.99 -7.45 -9.63
CA ASN A 405 19.73 -6.69 -10.62
C ASN A 405 19.30 -5.20 -10.68
N LEU A 406 18.02 -4.87 -10.43
CA LEU A 406 17.55 -3.49 -10.33
C LEU A 406 18.05 -2.83 -9.04
N GLY A 407 18.06 -3.57 -7.92
CA GLY A 407 18.66 -3.13 -6.68
C GLY A 407 20.13 -2.74 -6.85
N ASN A 408 20.91 -3.62 -7.51
CA ASN A 408 22.30 -3.38 -7.85
C ASN A 408 22.45 -2.15 -8.75
N LEU A 409 21.71 -2.07 -9.85
CA LEU A 409 21.77 -0.97 -10.81
C LEU A 409 21.49 0.40 -10.16
N THR A 410 20.47 0.48 -9.32
CA THR A 410 20.11 1.73 -8.63
C THR A 410 21.11 2.10 -7.55
N ALA A 411 21.68 1.12 -6.84
CA ALA A 411 22.73 1.38 -5.86
C ALA A 411 24.04 1.82 -6.52
N ASP A 412 24.41 1.21 -7.66
CA ASP A 412 25.57 1.62 -8.48
C ASP A 412 25.41 3.04 -9.02
N ALA A 413 24.20 3.40 -9.47
CA ALA A 413 23.89 4.76 -9.94
C ALA A 413 24.05 5.80 -8.82
N ASN A 414 23.55 5.51 -7.63
CA ASN A 414 23.72 6.38 -6.46
C ASN A 414 25.19 6.53 -6.07
N LEU A 415 25.96 5.43 -6.09
CA LEU A 415 27.40 5.47 -5.82
C LEU A 415 28.13 6.34 -6.85
N ALA A 416 27.86 6.13 -8.13
CA ALA A 416 28.49 6.89 -9.21
C ALA A 416 28.13 8.39 -9.15
N ALA A 417 26.90 8.75 -8.82
CA ALA A 417 26.47 10.13 -8.63
C ALA A 417 27.19 10.78 -7.45
N ALA A 418 27.32 10.07 -6.33
CA ALA A 418 28.02 10.54 -5.15
C ALA A 418 29.53 10.72 -5.39
N GLN A 419 30.17 9.79 -6.10
CA GLN A 419 31.61 9.84 -6.42
C GLN A 419 31.99 10.99 -7.37
N LYS A 420 31.06 11.50 -8.17
CA LYS A 420 31.28 12.72 -8.97
C LYS A 420 31.46 13.98 -8.08
N ILE A 421 30.85 13.96 -6.90
CA ILE A 421 30.87 15.08 -5.94
C ILE A 421 31.97 14.88 -4.90
N ASP A 422 32.08 13.66 -4.36
CA ASP A 422 33.06 13.26 -3.37
C ASP A 422 33.68 11.90 -3.76
N PRO A 423 34.90 11.91 -4.42
CA PRO A 423 35.55 10.67 -4.83
C PRO A 423 35.95 9.72 -3.69
N THR A 424 35.88 10.17 -2.44
CA THR A 424 36.16 9.33 -1.28
C THR A 424 35.05 8.39 -0.89
N VAL A 425 33.86 8.55 -1.46
CA VAL A 425 32.69 7.66 -1.23
C VAL A 425 33.03 6.24 -1.72
N LYS A 426 32.89 5.26 -0.81
CA LYS A 426 33.27 3.87 -1.06
C LYS A 426 32.09 2.95 -1.32
N ALA A 427 30.92 3.25 -0.76
CA ALA A 427 29.75 2.38 -0.86
C ALA A 427 28.45 3.17 -0.92
N SER A 428 27.43 2.53 -1.49
CA SER A 428 26.04 2.97 -1.50
C SER A 428 25.18 1.95 -0.76
N LEU A 429 24.22 2.43 -0.01
CA LEU A 429 23.18 1.64 0.62
C LEU A 429 21.84 2.34 0.44
N LYS A 430 20.84 1.60 -0.06
CA LYS A 430 19.45 2.05 -0.10
C LYS A 430 18.54 0.93 0.39
N ASN A 431 17.32 1.25 0.81
CA ASN A 431 16.33 0.26 1.21
C ASN A 431 15.58 -0.31 -0.01
N GLY A 432 15.26 -1.59 0.03
CA GLY A 432 14.44 -2.26 -1.00
C GLY A 432 13.00 -1.71 -1.05
N GLY A 433 12.50 -1.18 0.08
CA GLY A 433 11.21 -0.49 0.15
C GLY A 433 11.09 0.73 -0.77
N GLY A 434 12.23 1.38 -1.10
CA GLY A 434 12.30 2.50 -2.04
C GLY A 434 12.18 2.11 -3.51
N ILE A 435 12.32 0.82 -3.86
CA ILE A 435 12.10 0.30 -5.22
C ILE A 435 10.67 -0.22 -5.31
N ARG A 436 9.85 0.36 -6.18
CA ARG A 436 8.39 0.19 -6.16
C ARG A 436 7.83 -0.59 -7.32
N ASP A 437 8.60 -0.78 -8.41
CA ASP A 437 8.18 -1.56 -9.57
C ASP A 437 9.39 -2.08 -10.36
N ASN A 438 9.11 -3.07 -11.21
CA ASN A 438 10.06 -3.60 -12.17
C ASN A 438 10.32 -2.58 -13.30
N ILE A 439 11.48 -2.69 -13.95
CA ILE A 439 11.68 -2.11 -15.27
C ILE A 439 11.74 -3.28 -16.29
N GLY A 440 10.62 -3.53 -16.92
CA GLY A 440 10.40 -4.69 -17.79
C GLY A 440 8.95 -5.12 -17.82
N ALA A 441 8.68 -6.22 -18.48
CA ALA A 441 7.33 -6.80 -18.57
C ALA A 441 7.35 -8.30 -18.20
N ILE A 442 6.23 -8.77 -17.68
CA ILE A 442 5.98 -10.21 -17.50
C ILE A 442 4.97 -10.60 -18.57
N SER A 443 5.28 -11.61 -19.38
CA SER A 443 4.38 -12.04 -20.46
C SER A 443 3.07 -12.56 -19.88
N GLY A 444 1.94 -11.98 -20.36
CA GLY A 444 0.62 -12.32 -19.85
C GLY A 444 0.12 -13.67 -20.33
N LEU A 445 -0.73 -14.30 -19.55
CA LEU A 445 -1.49 -15.49 -19.89
C LEU A 445 -2.68 -15.13 -20.79
N GLY A 446 -2.38 -14.74 -22.02
CA GLY A 446 -3.37 -14.63 -23.10
C GLY A 446 -3.43 -15.92 -23.92
N GLY A 447 -4.07 -16.99 -23.40
CA GLY A 447 -4.18 -18.27 -24.13
C GLY A 447 -2.91 -19.14 -24.03
N ASN A 448 -2.95 -20.36 -24.54
CA ASN A 448 -1.93 -21.43 -24.52
C ASN A 448 -0.50 -21.02 -24.99
N SER A 449 0.08 -19.96 -24.43
CA SER A 449 1.44 -19.52 -24.74
C SER A 449 2.44 -20.25 -23.85
N ALA A 450 3.42 -20.91 -24.47
CA ALA A 450 4.54 -21.56 -23.79
C ALA A 450 5.46 -20.55 -23.04
N THR A 451 5.23 -19.23 -23.21
CA THR A 451 6.02 -18.14 -22.62
C THR A 451 5.28 -17.38 -21.51
N ALA A 452 4.14 -17.90 -21.03
CA ALA A 452 3.41 -17.29 -19.92
C ALA A 452 4.30 -17.21 -18.67
N GLY A 453 4.36 -16.00 -18.04
CA GLY A 453 5.23 -15.74 -16.88
C GLY A 453 6.70 -15.45 -17.23
N GLU A 454 7.07 -15.38 -18.51
CA GLU A 454 8.42 -15.03 -18.91
C GLU A 454 8.73 -13.57 -18.57
N ARG A 455 9.86 -13.35 -17.90
CA ARG A 455 10.38 -12.01 -17.55
C ARG A 455 11.13 -11.42 -18.75
N LEU A 456 10.57 -10.36 -19.32
CA LEU A 456 11.04 -9.71 -20.54
C LEU A 456 11.56 -8.29 -20.24
N PRO A 457 12.45 -7.73 -21.07
CA PRO A 457 12.77 -6.31 -21.06
C PRO A 457 11.52 -5.45 -21.22
N THR A 458 11.65 -4.13 -21.09
CA THR A 458 10.57 -3.17 -21.38
C THR A 458 10.00 -3.41 -22.78
N GLN A 459 8.67 -3.34 -22.89
CA GLN A 459 8.00 -3.53 -24.17
C GLN A 459 8.09 -2.28 -25.06
N ALA A 460 7.97 -2.49 -26.36
CA ALA A 460 7.90 -1.40 -27.31
C ALA A 460 6.60 -0.61 -27.12
N ASN A 461 6.70 0.72 -27.19
CA ASN A 461 5.56 1.63 -27.24
C ASN A 461 5.69 2.51 -28.49
N PRO A 462 5.07 2.12 -29.64
CA PRO A 462 5.19 2.87 -30.89
C PRO A 462 4.70 4.32 -30.77
N THR A 463 3.68 4.59 -29.95
CA THR A 463 3.14 5.94 -29.71
C THR A 463 4.17 6.85 -29.06
N ALA A 464 4.95 6.34 -28.13
CA ALA A 464 6.06 7.01 -27.48
C ALA A 464 7.39 6.89 -28.25
N LYS A 465 7.41 6.22 -29.40
CA LYS A 465 8.63 5.85 -30.16
C LYS A 465 9.65 5.06 -29.33
N LYS A 466 9.20 4.36 -28.31
CA LYS A 466 10.00 3.50 -27.43
C LYS A 466 10.15 2.12 -28.07
N LYS A 467 11.37 1.62 -28.18
CA LYS A 467 11.67 0.26 -28.64
C LYS A 467 11.67 -0.72 -27.47
N MET A 468 11.56 -2.01 -27.77
CA MET A 468 11.76 -3.05 -26.75
C MET A 468 13.18 -2.92 -26.16
N GLY A 469 13.26 -2.92 -24.84
CA GLY A 469 14.52 -2.75 -24.11
C GLY A 469 14.88 -1.28 -23.78
N ASP A 470 14.28 -0.29 -24.42
CA ASP A 470 14.50 1.12 -24.06
C ASP A 470 13.96 1.39 -22.64
N ILE A 471 14.76 2.08 -21.82
CA ILE A 471 14.37 2.53 -20.49
C ILE A 471 14.05 4.02 -20.56
N SER A 472 12.80 4.37 -20.24
CA SER A 472 12.28 5.73 -20.31
C SER A 472 12.28 6.43 -18.94
N ARG A 473 12.00 7.74 -18.97
CA ARG A 473 11.70 8.52 -17.76
C ARG A 473 10.56 7.88 -16.97
N LEU A 474 9.52 7.41 -17.66
CA LEU A 474 8.38 6.76 -17.03
C LEU A 474 8.80 5.52 -16.24
N ASP A 475 9.65 4.67 -16.81
CA ASP A 475 10.14 3.45 -16.14
C ASP A 475 10.92 3.81 -14.86
N ILE A 476 11.78 4.84 -14.93
CA ILE A 476 12.57 5.31 -13.78
C ILE A 476 11.65 5.89 -12.70
N GLU A 477 10.72 6.79 -13.07
CA GLU A 477 9.80 7.41 -12.11
C GLU A 477 8.87 6.37 -11.46
N ASN A 478 8.43 5.37 -12.21
CA ASN A 478 7.57 4.32 -11.68
C ASN A 478 8.32 3.38 -10.73
N SER A 479 9.58 3.07 -11.02
CA SER A 479 10.41 2.22 -10.17
C SER A 479 10.88 2.95 -8.90
N LEU A 480 11.26 4.24 -8.99
CA LEU A 480 11.80 5.06 -7.91
C LEU A 480 10.83 6.19 -7.53
N ARG A 481 9.60 5.84 -7.20
CA ARG A 481 8.47 6.76 -7.02
C ARG A 481 8.71 7.89 -6.02
N PHE A 482 9.49 7.62 -4.97
CA PHE A 482 9.75 8.61 -3.92
C PHE A 482 10.75 9.67 -4.35
N ASN A 483 11.61 9.38 -5.30
CA ASN A 483 12.67 10.28 -5.77
C ASN A 483 13.48 10.92 -4.65
N ASN A 484 13.96 10.09 -3.70
CA ASN A 484 14.70 10.55 -2.54
C ASN A 484 15.97 11.30 -2.95
N SER A 485 16.38 12.27 -2.13
CA SER A 485 17.70 12.92 -2.24
C SER A 485 18.80 11.98 -1.77
N LEU A 486 19.97 12.11 -2.34
CA LEU A 486 21.18 11.41 -1.89
C LEU A 486 21.83 12.17 -0.74
N THR A 487 22.28 11.44 0.28
CA THR A 487 22.96 11.96 1.47
C THR A 487 24.28 11.23 1.68
N LEU A 488 25.34 11.97 1.90
CA LEU A 488 26.67 11.44 2.23
C LEU A 488 26.87 11.42 3.73
N LEU A 489 27.39 10.30 4.24
CA LEU A 489 27.68 10.09 5.67
C LEU A 489 29.04 9.39 5.83
N THR A 490 29.79 9.72 6.89
CA THR A 490 31.01 9.00 7.28
C THR A 490 30.67 8.07 8.45
N LEU A 491 30.78 6.76 8.25
CA LEU A 491 30.51 5.74 9.26
C LEU A 491 31.79 5.04 9.68
N THR A 492 31.82 4.54 10.91
CA THR A 492 32.83 3.58 11.37
C THR A 492 32.48 2.17 10.88
N ALA A 493 33.44 1.24 10.93
CA ALA A 493 33.20 -0.16 10.62
C ALA A 493 32.12 -0.80 11.53
N VAL A 494 32.09 -0.40 12.81
CA VAL A 494 31.04 -0.81 13.77
C VAL A 494 29.67 -0.33 13.31
N GLU A 495 29.54 0.97 12.97
CA GLU A 495 28.26 1.56 12.57
C GLU A 495 27.76 1.01 11.23
N LEU A 496 28.66 0.76 10.26
CA LEU A 496 28.26 0.13 9.00
C LEU A 496 27.73 -1.30 9.25
N LYS A 497 28.39 -2.07 10.14
CA LYS A 497 27.85 -3.38 10.56
C LYS A 497 26.47 -3.24 11.18
N GLN A 498 26.26 -2.28 12.10
CA GLN A 498 24.97 -2.04 12.75
C GLN A 498 23.87 -1.67 11.74
N VAL A 499 24.18 -0.85 10.74
CA VAL A 499 23.28 -0.49 9.64
C VAL A 499 22.83 -1.73 8.86
N LEU A 500 23.75 -2.62 8.51
CA LEU A 500 23.43 -3.87 7.78
C LEU A 500 22.68 -4.87 8.67
N GLU A 501 23.04 -5.00 9.94
CA GLU A 501 22.31 -5.83 10.91
C GLU A 501 20.85 -5.37 11.03
N HIS A 502 20.62 -4.06 11.10
CA HIS A 502 19.27 -3.49 11.09
C HIS A 502 18.53 -3.84 9.80
N GLY A 503 19.18 -3.66 8.66
CA GLY A 503 18.58 -3.93 7.35
C GLY A 503 18.08 -5.38 7.19
N VAL A 504 18.78 -6.36 7.78
CA VAL A 504 18.40 -7.78 7.70
C VAL A 504 17.67 -8.30 8.94
N ALA A 505 17.43 -7.46 9.97
CA ALA A 505 16.88 -7.89 11.25
C ALA A 505 15.51 -8.57 11.16
N ALA A 506 14.64 -8.08 10.26
CA ALA A 506 13.27 -8.57 10.08
C ALA A 506 13.14 -9.59 8.93
N THR A 507 14.23 -9.99 8.27
CA THR A 507 14.19 -10.93 7.14
C THR A 507 13.77 -12.32 7.60
N SER A 508 12.71 -12.85 6.99
CA SER A 508 12.24 -14.23 7.18
C SER A 508 11.52 -14.70 5.91
N SER A 509 11.16 -15.98 5.84
CA SER A 509 10.37 -16.54 4.74
C SER A 509 8.94 -15.99 4.65
N LEU A 510 8.46 -15.36 5.72
CA LEU A 510 7.07 -14.87 5.85
C LEU A 510 6.93 -13.34 5.78
N THR A 511 8.04 -12.59 5.76
CA THR A 511 8.03 -11.13 5.82
C THR A 511 8.68 -10.50 4.58
N THR A 512 8.29 -9.27 4.26
CA THR A 512 8.88 -8.45 3.20
C THR A 512 9.21 -7.06 3.74
N PRO A 513 10.24 -6.96 4.62
CA PRO A 513 10.56 -5.72 5.33
C PRO A 513 11.09 -4.66 4.36
N GLY A 514 10.55 -3.43 4.42
CA GLY A 514 10.99 -2.31 3.58
C GLY A 514 12.47 -1.96 3.77
N GLN A 515 12.97 -2.15 4.98
CA GLN A 515 14.35 -1.86 5.40
C GLN A 515 15.43 -2.75 4.76
N PHE A 516 15.08 -3.86 4.10
CA PHE A 516 16.08 -4.74 3.49
C PHE A 516 17.00 -3.96 2.54
N PRO A 517 18.35 -4.07 2.68
CA PRO A 517 19.26 -3.20 1.94
C PRO A 517 19.50 -3.69 0.51
N GLN A 518 19.72 -2.74 -0.41
CA GLN A 518 20.35 -2.95 -1.71
C GLN A 518 21.63 -2.12 -1.74
N VAL A 519 22.74 -2.69 -2.22
CA VAL A 519 24.08 -2.11 -1.98
C VAL A 519 24.96 -2.05 -3.22
N ALA A 520 25.93 -1.12 -3.20
CA ALA A 520 27.05 -1.03 -4.13
C ALA A 520 28.36 -0.69 -3.43
N GLY A 521 29.51 -1.09 -4.00
CA GLY A 521 30.85 -0.85 -3.45
C GLY A 521 31.14 -1.68 -2.18
N LEU A 522 30.24 -2.57 -1.79
CA LEU A 522 30.43 -3.55 -0.73
C LEU A 522 29.69 -4.85 -1.03
N ALA A 523 30.06 -5.92 -0.33
CA ALA A 523 29.29 -7.16 -0.28
C ALA A 523 29.25 -7.67 1.17
N PHE A 524 28.16 -8.34 1.53
CA PHE A 524 28.00 -8.96 2.85
C PHE A 524 27.19 -10.25 2.79
N SER A 525 27.41 -11.12 3.78
CA SER A 525 26.61 -12.30 4.02
C SER A 525 25.86 -12.19 5.35
N PHE A 526 24.67 -12.77 5.41
CA PHE A 526 23.87 -12.81 6.63
C PHE A 526 23.20 -14.18 6.83
N ASP A 527 23.03 -14.56 8.09
CA ASP A 527 22.35 -15.76 8.50
C ASP A 527 21.01 -15.38 9.17
N PRO A 528 19.86 -15.60 8.49
CA PRO A 528 18.55 -15.22 9.01
C PRO A 528 18.11 -16.05 10.22
N GLU A 529 18.75 -17.22 10.49
CA GLU A 529 18.42 -18.07 11.63
C GLU A 529 19.06 -17.54 12.93
N LYS A 530 20.05 -16.65 12.82
CA LYS A 530 20.65 -16.01 13.99
C LYS A 530 19.78 -14.88 14.54
N PRO A 531 19.92 -14.61 15.86
CA PRO A 531 19.26 -13.46 16.47
C PRO A 531 19.61 -12.13 15.78
N ALA A 532 18.69 -11.17 15.80
CA ALA A 532 18.97 -9.81 15.34
C ALA A 532 20.26 -9.24 15.98
N ASN A 533 21.00 -8.44 15.25
CA ASN A 533 22.33 -7.91 15.59
C ASN A 533 23.47 -8.96 15.62
N GLN A 534 23.23 -10.20 15.18
CA GLN A 534 24.24 -11.26 15.04
C GLN A 534 24.17 -11.93 13.66
N ARG A 535 23.38 -11.37 12.73
CA ARG A 535 23.09 -11.97 11.41
C ARG A 535 24.21 -11.78 10.41
N VAL A 536 24.88 -10.62 10.39
CA VAL A 536 25.95 -10.31 9.43
C VAL A 536 27.20 -11.14 9.77
N GLN A 537 27.58 -12.05 8.85
CA GLN A 537 28.68 -13.00 9.03
C GLN A 537 29.96 -12.54 8.33
N SER A 538 29.87 -12.01 7.13
CA SER A 538 30.97 -11.40 6.39
C SER A 538 30.58 -10.05 5.83
N LEU A 539 31.53 -9.11 5.79
CA LEU A 539 31.36 -7.78 5.19
C LEU A 539 32.70 -7.33 4.62
N ALA A 540 32.71 -6.98 3.35
CA ALA A 540 33.90 -6.47 2.65
C ALA A 540 33.54 -5.30 1.75
N LEU A 541 34.45 -4.30 1.68
CA LEU A 541 34.40 -3.28 0.63
C LEU A 541 34.98 -3.86 -0.67
N ARG A 542 34.38 -3.47 -1.80
CA ARG A 542 34.81 -3.89 -3.13
C ARG A 542 35.08 -2.69 -4.06
N ASN A 543 36.05 -2.81 -4.93
CA ASN A 543 36.27 -1.84 -6.00
C ASN A 543 35.32 -2.07 -7.19
N ALA A 544 35.44 -1.22 -8.22
CA ALA A 544 34.61 -1.32 -9.42
C ALA A 544 34.81 -2.63 -10.22
N GLN A 545 35.90 -3.37 -10.00
CA GLN A 545 36.18 -4.67 -10.58
C GLN A 545 35.67 -5.84 -9.71
N GLY A 546 34.94 -5.54 -8.61
CA GLY A 546 34.42 -6.53 -7.66
C GLY A 546 35.48 -7.11 -6.70
N GLN A 547 36.73 -6.65 -6.75
CA GLN A 547 37.80 -7.15 -5.91
C GLN A 547 37.66 -6.60 -4.48
N VAL A 548 37.89 -7.45 -3.48
CA VAL A 548 37.90 -7.05 -2.07
C VAL A 548 39.05 -6.10 -1.80
N THR A 549 38.74 -4.92 -1.25
CA THR A 549 39.72 -3.88 -0.89
C THR A 549 39.92 -3.74 0.61
N ASP A 550 38.90 -4.09 1.42
CA ASP A 550 38.96 -4.10 2.88
C ASP A 550 37.95 -5.12 3.44
N VAL A 551 38.37 -5.93 4.41
CA VAL A 551 37.51 -6.88 5.13
C VAL A 551 37.12 -6.25 6.46
N LEU A 552 35.80 -5.97 6.64
CA LEU A 552 35.27 -5.32 7.84
C LEU A 552 34.76 -6.33 8.87
N VAL A 553 34.12 -7.43 8.40
CA VAL A 553 33.58 -8.48 9.26
C VAL A 553 33.95 -9.84 8.67
N LYS A 554 34.36 -10.77 9.51
CA LYS A 554 34.59 -12.19 9.18
C LYS A 554 34.08 -13.06 10.32
N ASN A 555 33.29 -14.09 9.99
CA ASN A 555 32.64 -14.97 10.98
C ASN A 555 31.87 -14.19 12.07
N GLY A 556 31.16 -13.13 11.69
CA GLY A 556 30.41 -12.27 12.60
C GLY A 556 31.25 -11.28 13.41
N GLN A 557 32.59 -11.38 13.35
CA GLN A 557 33.52 -10.55 14.15
C GLN A 557 34.15 -9.45 13.30
N LEU A 558 34.20 -8.23 13.88
CA LEU A 558 34.92 -7.09 13.28
C LEU A 558 36.40 -7.41 13.09
N GLN A 559 36.94 -6.98 11.95
CA GLN A 559 38.34 -7.15 11.59
C GLN A 559 39.06 -5.81 11.64
N GLY A 560 40.31 -5.78 12.13
CA GLY A 560 41.13 -4.59 12.22
C GLY A 560 40.58 -3.53 13.19
N ASN A 561 40.85 -2.23 12.93
CA ASN A 561 40.38 -1.13 13.76
C ASN A 561 38.85 -0.96 13.61
N PRO A 562 38.02 -1.19 14.65
CA PRO A 562 36.57 -1.04 14.59
C PRO A 562 36.12 0.42 14.31
N ASN A 563 36.96 1.38 14.67
CA ASN A 563 36.67 2.81 14.50
C ASN A 563 37.18 3.38 13.18
N ARG A 564 37.78 2.57 12.28
CA ARG A 564 38.15 3.07 10.95
C ARG A 564 36.92 3.53 10.18
N THR A 565 37.06 4.66 9.52
CA THR A 565 35.93 5.33 8.88
C THR A 565 35.88 5.07 7.37
N MET A 566 34.66 5.10 6.83
CA MET A 566 34.40 5.08 5.40
C MET A 566 33.27 6.04 5.05
N ARG A 567 33.43 6.73 3.93
CA ARG A 567 32.40 7.58 3.36
C ARG A 567 31.41 6.75 2.55
N ILE A 568 30.12 6.90 2.81
CA ILE A 568 29.05 6.21 2.08
C ILE A 568 28.02 7.20 1.55
N VAL A 569 27.21 6.76 0.59
CA VAL A 569 25.98 7.43 0.16
C VAL A 569 24.76 6.60 0.54
N THR A 570 23.71 7.26 1.00
CA THR A 570 22.41 6.69 1.26
C THR A 570 21.30 7.65 0.82
N LEU A 571 20.04 7.30 1.06
CA LEU A 571 18.90 8.17 0.81
C LEU A 571 18.67 9.11 2.03
N ASN A 572 18.24 10.35 1.80
CA ASN A 572 17.89 11.27 2.88
C ASN A 572 16.83 10.66 3.82
N TYR A 573 15.83 9.97 3.26
CA TYR A 573 14.81 9.23 4.03
C TYR A 573 15.44 8.31 5.09
N LEU A 574 16.45 7.52 4.72
CA LEU A 574 17.14 6.63 5.66
C LEU A 574 18.04 7.44 6.62
N ALA A 575 18.73 8.46 6.12
CA ALA A 575 19.58 9.34 6.92
C ALA A 575 18.78 10.08 8.01
N ASP A 576 17.50 10.32 7.77
CA ASP A 576 16.54 10.92 8.72
C ASP A 576 15.87 9.90 9.65
N GLY A 577 16.21 8.61 9.53
CA GLY A 577 15.68 7.53 10.38
C GLY A 577 14.50 6.76 9.79
N GLY A 578 14.15 7.00 8.54
CA GLY A 578 13.14 6.21 7.84
C GLY A 578 13.46 4.71 7.88
N ASP A 579 12.45 3.85 7.89
CA ASP A 579 12.56 2.41 8.14
C ASP A 579 13.33 2.06 9.43
N ALA A 580 13.35 2.98 10.42
CA ALA A 580 14.07 2.88 11.70
C ALA A 580 15.60 2.72 11.56
N TYR A 581 16.21 3.16 10.47
CA TYR A 581 17.67 3.12 10.31
C TYR A 581 18.40 3.99 11.35
N PRO A 582 19.52 3.52 11.92
CA PRO A 582 20.17 4.17 13.07
C PRO A 582 21.02 5.41 12.74
N PHE A 583 20.99 5.92 11.51
CA PHE A 583 21.81 7.06 11.07
C PHE A 583 21.65 8.32 11.92
N PRO A 584 20.43 8.73 12.37
CA PRO A 584 20.28 9.91 13.23
C PRO A 584 21.02 9.76 14.56
N THR A 585 21.05 8.58 15.14
CA THR A 585 21.77 8.28 16.40
C THR A 585 23.28 8.52 16.21
N PHE A 586 23.86 8.09 15.10
CA PHE A 586 25.28 8.30 14.81
C PHE A 586 25.60 9.77 14.57
N THR A 587 24.72 10.47 13.84
CA THR A 587 24.85 11.90 13.57
C THR A 587 24.77 12.71 14.85
N ALA A 588 23.82 12.41 15.74
CA ALA A 588 23.68 13.08 17.04
C ALA A 588 24.87 12.81 17.97
N ALA A 589 25.41 11.57 17.99
CA ALA A 589 26.54 11.21 18.83
C ALA A 589 27.84 11.86 18.40
N ASN A 590 28.09 12.03 17.09
CA ASN A 590 29.33 12.64 16.60
C ASN A 590 29.17 13.32 15.23
N PRO A 591 28.52 14.50 15.18
CA PRO A 591 28.21 15.18 13.91
C PRO A 591 29.51 15.58 13.15
N SER A 592 30.56 15.93 13.84
CA SER A 592 31.86 16.33 13.25
C SER A 592 32.56 15.18 12.53
N ARG A 593 32.36 13.93 12.99
CA ARG A 593 32.90 12.73 12.32
C ARG A 593 32.01 12.28 11.20
N VAL A 594 30.68 12.25 11.42
CA VAL A 594 29.71 11.77 10.45
C VAL A 594 29.68 12.66 9.21
N GLN A 595 29.85 13.96 9.36
CA GLN A 595 29.94 14.92 8.26
C GLN A 595 28.82 14.72 7.24
N ARG A 596 27.56 14.76 7.72
CA ARG A 596 26.39 14.63 6.84
C ARG A 596 26.39 15.73 5.78
N VAL A 597 26.18 15.35 4.52
CA VAL A 597 26.02 16.25 3.38
C VAL A 597 24.83 15.77 2.56
N ASP A 598 23.75 16.55 2.53
CA ASP A 598 22.62 16.31 1.66
C ASP A 598 22.89 16.91 0.28
N LEU A 599 22.76 16.12 -0.79
CA LEU A 599 23.12 16.56 -2.15
C LEU A 599 22.04 17.44 -2.79
N VAL A 600 20.84 17.46 -2.23
CA VAL A 600 19.78 18.42 -2.57
C VAL A 600 19.59 19.31 -1.36
N SER A 601 19.68 20.62 -1.56
CA SER A 601 19.52 21.61 -0.49
C SER A 601 18.09 22.14 -0.42
N GLY A 602 17.60 22.39 0.80
CA GLY A 602 16.29 22.98 1.10
C GLY A 602 15.19 21.95 1.26
N ASP A 603 14.00 22.41 1.69
CA ASP A 603 12.83 21.58 2.02
C ASP A 603 11.98 21.21 0.79
N THR A 604 12.44 21.57 -0.41
CA THR A 604 11.69 21.25 -1.65
C THR A 604 11.99 19.84 -2.10
N ARG A 605 10.92 19.09 -2.34
CA ARG A 605 11.03 17.74 -2.88
C ARG A 605 11.72 17.75 -4.24
N PRO A 606 12.67 16.84 -4.52
CA PRO A 606 13.33 16.75 -5.80
C PRO A 606 12.35 16.43 -6.93
N THR A 607 12.54 17.06 -8.08
CA THR A 607 11.93 16.65 -9.36
C THR A 607 12.84 15.64 -10.04
N PHE A 608 12.36 15.03 -11.13
CA PHE A 608 13.17 14.08 -11.93
C PHE A 608 14.54 14.67 -12.34
N ASP A 609 14.59 15.94 -12.72
CA ASP A 609 15.79 16.59 -13.21
C ASP A 609 16.67 17.20 -12.11
N THR A 610 16.31 17.05 -10.85
CA THR A 610 17.07 17.63 -9.71
C THR A 610 18.39 16.87 -9.52
N PRO A 611 19.57 17.52 -9.68
CA PRO A 611 20.84 16.90 -9.39
C PRO A 611 20.93 16.44 -7.93
N GLY A 612 21.44 15.25 -7.70
CA GLY A 612 21.52 14.67 -6.35
C GLY A 612 20.27 13.91 -5.91
N SER A 613 19.26 13.75 -6.76
CA SER A 613 18.13 12.83 -6.52
C SER A 613 18.41 11.44 -7.10
N GLU A 614 17.76 10.40 -6.55
CA GLU A 614 17.97 9.01 -6.99
C GLU A 614 17.45 8.74 -8.41
N GLN A 615 16.37 9.41 -8.86
CA GLN A 615 15.88 9.30 -10.25
C GLN A 615 16.88 9.90 -11.23
N LYS A 616 17.41 11.09 -10.93
CA LYS A 616 18.43 11.74 -11.76
C LYS A 616 19.72 10.95 -11.78
N ALA A 617 20.13 10.38 -10.64
CA ALA A 617 21.31 9.52 -10.54
C ALA A 617 21.18 8.30 -11.47
N LEU A 618 20.01 7.62 -11.44
CA LEU A 618 19.75 6.47 -12.33
C LEU A 618 19.69 6.89 -13.81
N ALA A 619 19.01 7.98 -14.13
CA ALA A 619 18.91 8.49 -15.50
C ALA A 619 20.29 8.81 -16.09
N ASP A 620 21.12 9.54 -15.34
CA ASP A 620 22.49 9.88 -15.77
C ASP A 620 23.39 8.65 -15.91
N TYR A 621 23.25 7.70 -14.98
CA TYR A 621 24.02 6.46 -15.02
C TYR A 621 23.66 5.58 -16.22
N LEU A 622 22.37 5.45 -16.52
CA LEU A 622 21.86 4.74 -17.71
C LEU A 622 22.35 5.42 -18.97
N GLN A 623 22.25 6.73 -19.06
CA GLN A 623 22.67 7.50 -20.25
C GLN A 623 24.17 7.40 -20.50
N ALA A 624 24.98 7.39 -19.43
CA ALA A 624 26.43 7.32 -19.54
C ALA A 624 26.97 5.92 -19.91
N ASN A 625 26.30 4.85 -19.44
CA ASN A 625 26.83 3.49 -19.53
C ASN A 625 26.02 2.57 -20.45
N PHE A 626 24.71 2.82 -20.63
CA PHE A 626 23.77 1.89 -21.26
C PHE A 626 22.92 2.51 -22.37
N ARG A 627 23.30 3.66 -22.89
CA ARG A 627 22.63 4.29 -24.04
C ARG A 627 22.90 3.52 -25.33
N ASP A 628 24.18 3.21 -25.58
CA ASP A 628 24.64 2.56 -26.82
C ASP A 628 24.94 1.07 -26.64
N THR A 629 25.23 0.66 -25.40
CA THR A 629 25.47 -0.73 -25.01
C THR A 629 24.46 -1.13 -23.96
N PRO A 630 23.46 -1.96 -24.28
CA PRO A 630 22.40 -2.33 -23.35
C PRO A 630 22.93 -3.03 -22.08
N TYR A 631 22.27 -2.80 -20.95
CA TYR A 631 22.49 -3.56 -19.72
C TYR A 631 22.10 -5.03 -19.92
N THR A 632 22.97 -5.95 -19.48
CA THR A 632 22.83 -7.40 -19.77
C THR A 632 22.89 -8.28 -18.53
N GLN A 633 23.11 -7.73 -17.33
CA GLN A 633 23.21 -8.54 -16.12
C GLN A 633 21.81 -9.03 -15.71
N ALA A 634 21.59 -10.33 -15.88
CA ALA A 634 20.36 -10.97 -15.47
C ALA A 634 20.20 -10.95 -13.95
N ASP A 635 18.96 -10.99 -13.50
CA ASP A 635 18.63 -11.23 -12.09
C ASP A 635 18.98 -12.70 -11.76
N LEU A 636 19.81 -12.90 -10.75
CA LEU A 636 20.26 -14.22 -10.34
C LEU A 636 19.34 -14.79 -9.26
N PRO A 637 19.21 -16.12 -9.17
CA PRO A 637 18.53 -16.73 -8.04
C PRO A 637 19.36 -16.54 -6.74
N PRO A 638 18.72 -16.55 -5.55
CA PRO A 638 19.38 -16.24 -4.26
C PRO A 638 20.62 -17.10 -3.95
N GLU A 639 20.70 -18.31 -4.51
CA GLU A 639 21.85 -19.22 -4.39
C GLU A 639 23.09 -18.69 -5.12
N GLN A 640 22.91 -17.70 -6.02
CA GLN A 640 23.98 -17.13 -6.83
C GLN A 640 24.22 -15.63 -6.52
N ASP A 641 23.48 -15.04 -5.59
CA ASP A 641 23.67 -13.64 -5.16
C ASP A 641 25.11 -13.35 -4.76
N GLU A 642 25.68 -12.23 -5.21
CA GLU A 642 27.10 -11.92 -5.01
C GLU A 642 27.34 -10.83 -3.97
N ARG A 643 26.45 -9.83 -3.90
CA ARG A 643 26.61 -8.66 -3.00
C ARG A 643 25.89 -8.87 -1.66
N ILE A 644 24.73 -9.59 -1.68
CA ILE A 644 23.87 -9.79 -0.50
C ILE A 644 23.58 -11.30 -0.38
N GLN A 645 24.42 -11.99 0.40
CA GLN A 645 24.41 -13.46 0.47
C GLN A 645 23.61 -13.96 1.67
N ASN A 646 22.47 -14.61 1.41
CA ASN A 646 21.68 -15.28 2.43
C ASN A 646 22.24 -16.70 2.70
N LEU A 647 22.78 -16.93 3.89
CA LEU A 647 23.44 -18.18 4.26
C LEU A 647 22.48 -19.35 4.51
N SER A 648 21.17 -19.13 4.54
CA SER A 648 20.19 -20.21 4.55
C SER A 648 20.06 -20.91 3.19
N VAL A 649 20.50 -20.28 2.08
CA VAL A 649 20.35 -20.80 0.71
C VAL A 649 21.69 -20.97 -0.03
N ARG A 650 22.77 -20.33 0.45
CA ARG A 650 24.09 -20.43 -0.18
C ARG A 650 25.24 -20.42 0.81
N LYS A 651 26.43 -20.77 0.33
CA LYS A 651 27.69 -20.64 1.11
C LYS A 651 28.21 -19.20 1.03
N ASP A 652 28.87 -18.77 2.11
CA ASP A 652 29.57 -17.49 2.15
C ASP A 652 30.77 -17.46 1.20
N THR A 653 30.77 -16.50 0.29
CA THR A 653 31.86 -16.24 -0.66
C THR A 653 32.18 -14.74 -0.76
N VAL A 654 31.83 -13.98 0.29
CA VAL A 654 32.07 -12.51 0.32
C VAL A 654 33.55 -12.18 0.40
N ILE A 655 34.36 -13.04 1.05
CA ILE A 655 35.78 -12.83 1.33
C ILE A 655 36.60 -13.89 0.61
#